data_e44e2b25eec665536310cead8345fb32
#
_entry.id   e44e2b25eec665536310cead8345fb32
#
_cell.length_a   1.000
_cell.length_b   1.000
_cell.length_c   1.000
_cell.angle_alpha   90.00
_cell.angle_beta   90.00
_cell.angle_gamma   90.00
#
_symmetry.space_group_name_H-M   'P 1'
#
loop_
_entity.id
_entity.type
_entity.pdbx_description
1 polymer ?
#
loop_
_entity_poly.entity_id
_entity_poly.type
_entity_poly.pdbx_seq_one_letter_code
_entity_poly.pdbx_strand_id
1 'polypeptide(L)'
;MLCKLAWGNVRRAGRDYLIYLLTLTLGITVFYAFNTISMQVDLVGIASDAEGVATMLGNILGSLTVFLGAIMGFLMVYANNFIMRRRNKEFGLYQVLGMSRGQVARIMALETLIVSLAALAMGIALGVGLSQLMVFFTASLFKTQVANFRFIFSPEALGLTVECLAVIFAATLVFNLRVVGKSRLTDLMSSGRHNEQVKTRNPWLSGAVCVIGGALIGTAYARLIRDGLPITATGAELASATTQFGITTLMVTVGTVLFFFGLSGLLLKLFQMARGVYWRGLNVFTLRQLSAKVNTVSFSMAVISMILFLATTSVTAGMSIVSAMMGGLERSNPVDFSQTLWYNGAESDGTSADGTPVSYTMVDAPLDLAAEYQAMGIDLGSVSDSTVQLDIYYPQTKQELLDANAPASPLRLRELGKQAGATLPAGLENSDVESHGLYVLRESQHNALLAYRGKPQVDLGSDGYLISCDMGESISNYYDKILAAGVPVRLGGHELRPAEKSVDVANSAIADSAMGSNPGTLIVPDEVVDDADLYPSFSSLLVNYKRGVSVEQGNAMLSSRTGTTSSEVREGASVPAFWGASVTRSEMFSQMNSINGTVSYLAIYIGFVLVIACAAILAIQQLSSVSDAGRSYRVLSELGCDMGQITRSVLAQQAVFFLFPLAVGAAHSVVALKVVIDLVKTFGGLTISGMVGVTCAIFLAAYGGYFLVTFAMSRSIVREAIRARKGE
;
A
#
# COMPACT_ATOMS: atom_id res chain seq x y z
N MET A 1 -5.86 42.74 29.65
CA MET A 1 -7.12 43.16 28.99
C MET A 1 -7.40 42.36 27.73
N LEU A 2 -6.44 42.24 26.79
CA LEU A 2 -6.62 41.46 25.54
C LEU A 2 -6.99 39.99 25.75
N CYS A 3 -6.40 39.29 26.73
CA CYS A 3 -6.73 37.88 27.03
C CYS A 3 -8.18 37.70 27.55
N LYS A 4 -8.66 38.64 28.39
CA LYS A 4 -10.06 38.61 28.85
C LYS A 4 -11.05 38.86 27.72
N LEU A 5 -10.66 39.72 26.77
CA LEU A 5 -11.46 39.99 25.57
C LEU A 5 -11.49 38.74 24.65
N ALA A 6 -10.33 38.14 24.40
CA ALA A 6 -10.22 36.92 23.57
C ALA A 6 -11.05 35.78 24.17
N TRP A 7 -10.94 35.51 25.49
CA TRP A 7 -11.76 34.50 26.17
C TRP A 7 -13.25 34.80 26.09
N GLY A 8 -13.63 36.06 26.32
CA GLY A 8 -15.03 36.49 26.18
C GLY A 8 -15.59 36.29 24.79
N ASN A 9 -14.78 36.55 23.76
CA ASN A 9 -15.14 36.37 22.36
C ASN A 9 -15.34 34.89 22.02
N VAL A 10 -14.41 34.01 22.41
CA VAL A 10 -14.52 32.55 22.21
C VAL A 10 -15.80 32.02 22.86
N ARG A 11 -16.12 32.49 24.08
CA ARG A 11 -17.31 32.03 24.80
C ARG A 11 -18.61 32.54 24.17
N ARG A 12 -18.64 33.80 23.68
CA ARG A 12 -19.83 34.40 23.03
C ARG A 12 -20.09 33.86 21.62
N ALA A 13 -19.02 33.64 20.83
CA ALA A 13 -19.09 33.08 19.50
C ALA A 13 -18.93 31.54 19.48
N GLY A 14 -19.29 30.87 20.58
CA GLY A 14 -19.04 29.44 20.83
C GLY A 14 -19.50 28.52 19.68
N ARG A 15 -20.59 28.87 19.00
CA ARG A 15 -21.11 28.06 17.88
C ARG A 15 -20.17 28.06 16.65
N ASP A 16 -19.54 29.20 16.34
CA ASP A 16 -18.62 29.30 15.22
C ASP A 16 -17.27 28.67 15.56
N TYR A 17 -16.81 28.87 16.81
CA TYR A 17 -15.60 28.22 17.33
C TYR A 17 -15.76 26.71 17.55
N LEU A 18 -16.98 26.19 17.77
CA LEU A 18 -17.22 24.77 17.91
C LEU A 18 -16.83 23.98 16.67
N ILE A 19 -17.17 24.49 15.48
CA ILE A 19 -16.79 23.85 14.21
C ILE A 19 -15.26 23.80 14.08
N TYR A 20 -14.59 24.90 14.41
CA TYR A 20 -13.14 24.96 14.40
C TYR A 20 -12.50 24.02 15.43
N LEU A 21 -13.01 24.03 16.67
CA LEU A 21 -12.56 23.16 17.74
C LEU A 21 -12.69 21.67 17.36
N LEU A 22 -13.87 21.26 16.86
CA LEU A 22 -14.11 19.90 16.44
C LEU A 22 -13.18 19.46 15.31
N THR A 23 -12.91 20.37 14.36
CA THR A 23 -11.99 20.11 13.23
C THR A 23 -10.58 19.84 13.73
N LEU A 24 -10.06 20.73 14.57
CA LEU A 24 -8.72 20.60 15.12
C LEU A 24 -8.62 19.36 16.01
N THR A 25 -9.62 19.16 16.88
CA THR A 25 -9.68 17.98 17.75
C THR A 25 -9.60 16.69 16.91
N LEU A 26 -10.38 16.60 15.84
CA LEU A 26 -10.37 15.42 14.98
C LEU A 26 -9.02 15.23 14.26
N GLY A 27 -8.44 16.30 13.71
CA GLY A 27 -7.13 16.26 13.07
C GLY A 27 -6.04 15.79 14.05
N ILE A 28 -6.03 16.34 15.26
CA ILE A 28 -5.09 15.96 16.33
C ILE A 28 -5.31 14.52 16.78
N THR A 29 -6.57 14.09 16.96
CA THR A 29 -6.93 12.71 17.31
C THR A 29 -6.35 11.71 16.32
N VAL A 30 -6.57 11.97 15.02
CA VAL A 30 -6.11 11.11 13.93
C VAL A 30 -4.58 11.11 13.85
N PHE A 31 -3.95 12.28 13.95
CA PHE A 31 -2.50 12.43 13.88
C PHE A 31 -1.79 11.74 15.04
N TYR A 32 -2.27 11.94 16.26
CA TYR A 32 -1.73 11.28 17.46
C TYR A 32 -1.89 9.75 17.34
N ALA A 33 -3.11 9.28 17.06
CA ALA A 33 -3.39 7.86 16.94
C ALA A 33 -2.52 7.20 15.87
N PHE A 34 -2.27 7.88 14.72
CA PHE A 34 -1.39 7.37 13.68
C PHE A 34 0.06 7.21 14.16
N ASN A 35 0.58 8.21 14.88
CA ASN A 35 1.97 8.17 15.33
C ASN A 35 2.21 7.21 16.52
N THR A 36 1.16 6.58 17.09
CA THR A 36 1.30 5.49 18.07
C THR A 36 1.53 4.13 17.43
N ILE A 37 1.45 4.01 16.09
CA ILE A 37 1.58 2.72 15.38
C ILE A 37 2.94 2.05 15.63
N SER A 38 4.05 2.79 15.55
CA SER A 38 5.39 2.25 15.77
C SER A 38 5.49 1.54 17.12
N MET A 39 5.01 2.18 18.17
CA MET A 39 4.99 1.60 19.51
C MET A 39 4.05 0.39 19.64
N GLN A 40 2.96 0.35 18.87
CA GLN A 40 2.04 -0.79 18.85
C GLN A 40 2.65 -2.00 18.16
N VAL A 41 3.36 -1.80 17.06
CA VAL A 41 4.09 -2.85 16.32
C VAL A 41 5.18 -3.46 17.20
N ASP A 42 5.94 -2.63 17.92
CA ASP A 42 6.97 -3.11 18.87
C ASP A 42 6.39 -3.94 20.02
N LEU A 43 5.22 -3.56 20.53
CA LEU A 43 4.55 -4.28 21.64
C LEU A 43 3.98 -5.65 21.22
N VAL A 44 3.62 -5.81 19.96
CA VAL A 44 3.13 -7.10 19.42
C VAL A 44 4.29 -8.04 19.09
N GLY A 45 5.56 -7.60 19.28
CA GLY A 45 6.75 -8.45 19.12
C GLY A 45 7.12 -8.77 17.66
N ILE A 46 6.58 -8.00 16.71
CA ILE A 46 6.77 -8.24 15.27
C ILE A 46 8.17 -7.79 14.82
N ALA A 47 8.82 -6.93 15.58
CA ALA A 47 10.09 -6.29 15.18
C ALA A 47 11.35 -7.06 15.58
N SER A 48 11.24 -8.18 16.30
CA SER A 48 12.41 -8.82 16.93
C SER A 48 13.35 -9.55 15.97
N ASP A 49 12.90 -9.95 14.77
CA ASP A 49 13.68 -10.87 13.94
C ASP A 49 14.10 -10.35 12.55
N ALA A 50 13.81 -9.08 12.22
CA ALA A 50 14.17 -8.53 10.91
C ALA A 50 14.47 -7.02 10.97
N GLU A 51 15.68 -6.64 11.29
CA GLU A 51 16.18 -5.25 11.32
C GLU A 51 15.87 -4.46 10.02
N GLY A 52 15.89 -5.14 8.87
CA GLY A 52 15.55 -4.56 7.58
C GLY A 52 14.06 -4.19 7.44
N VAL A 53 13.16 -5.01 7.97
CA VAL A 53 11.71 -4.76 7.93
C VAL A 53 11.33 -3.60 8.84
N ALA A 54 11.92 -3.54 10.05
CA ALA A 54 11.70 -2.44 10.98
C ALA A 54 12.14 -1.09 10.41
N THR A 55 13.30 -1.04 9.74
CA THR A 55 13.81 0.17 9.09
C THR A 55 12.91 0.61 7.93
N MET A 56 12.47 -0.32 7.09
CA MET A 56 11.55 -0.04 5.98
C MET A 56 10.19 0.50 6.50
N LEU A 57 9.64 -0.11 7.54
CA LEU A 57 8.42 0.34 8.21
C LEU A 57 8.58 1.75 8.79
N GLY A 58 9.69 2.03 9.47
CA GLY A 58 10.02 3.34 10.00
C GLY A 58 10.03 4.43 8.92
N ASN A 59 10.63 4.16 7.77
CA ASN A 59 10.68 5.09 6.64
C ASN A 59 9.28 5.35 6.03
N ILE A 60 8.46 4.30 5.89
CA ILE A 60 7.08 4.43 5.41
C ILE A 60 6.25 5.25 6.38
N LEU A 61 6.30 4.94 7.68
CA LEU A 61 5.57 5.64 8.72
C LEU A 61 6.01 7.11 8.82
N GLY A 62 7.31 7.39 8.74
CA GLY A 62 7.85 8.75 8.72
C GLY A 62 7.33 9.58 7.54
N SER A 63 7.33 9.02 6.35
CA SER A 63 6.80 9.68 5.14
C SER A 63 5.30 9.98 5.26
N LEU A 64 4.53 9.04 5.80
CA LEU A 64 3.10 9.20 6.03
C LEU A 64 2.79 10.21 7.14
N THR A 65 3.62 10.28 8.19
CA THR A 65 3.50 11.30 9.24
C THR A 65 3.61 12.72 8.67
N VAL A 66 4.60 12.95 7.79
CA VAL A 66 4.75 14.24 7.10
C VAL A 66 3.51 14.54 6.23
N PHE A 67 3.01 13.56 5.51
CA PHE A 67 1.81 13.72 4.69
C PHE A 67 0.56 14.03 5.52
N LEU A 68 0.35 13.31 6.63
CA LEU A 68 -0.75 13.59 7.58
C LEU A 68 -0.61 14.94 8.25
N GLY A 69 0.62 15.36 8.59
CA GLY A 69 0.91 16.70 9.07
C GLY A 69 0.50 17.78 8.06
N ALA A 70 0.79 17.57 6.78
CA ALA A 70 0.35 18.48 5.70
C ALA A 70 -1.18 18.54 5.59
N ILE A 71 -1.88 17.40 5.70
CA ILE A 71 -3.35 17.35 5.73
C ILE A 71 -3.90 18.11 6.95
N MET A 72 -3.34 17.88 8.14
CA MET A 72 -3.73 18.60 9.36
C MET A 72 -3.49 20.11 9.22
N GLY A 73 -2.36 20.51 8.63
CA GLY A 73 -2.05 21.90 8.33
C GLY A 73 -3.08 22.52 7.39
N PHE A 74 -3.42 21.83 6.32
CA PHE A 74 -4.46 22.25 5.38
C PHE A 74 -5.82 22.43 6.09
N LEU A 75 -6.22 21.46 6.92
CA LEU A 75 -7.44 21.52 7.70
C LEU A 75 -7.47 22.75 8.63
N MET A 76 -6.40 23.00 9.35
CA MET A 76 -6.29 24.11 10.30
C MET A 76 -6.37 25.46 9.58
N VAL A 77 -5.60 25.63 8.49
CA VAL A 77 -5.63 26.88 7.69
C VAL A 77 -7.01 27.09 7.09
N TYR A 78 -7.66 26.04 6.59
CA TYR A 78 -9.00 26.11 6.03
C TYR A 78 -10.05 26.51 7.07
N ALA A 79 -10.04 25.85 8.22
CA ALA A 79 -10.97 26.13 9.32
C ALA A 79 -10.73 27.53 9.93
N ASN A 80 -9.47 27.95 10.05
CA ASN A 80 -9.12 29.30 10.49
C ASN A 80 -9.62 30.38 9.51
N ASN A 81 -9.44 30.17 8.21
CA ASN A 81 -9.92 31.11 7.19
C ASN A 81 -11.45 31.26 7.21
N PHE A 82 -12.17 30.16 7.54
CA PHE A 82 -13.62 30.22 7.72
C PHE A 82 -14.02 31.13 8.89
N ILE A 83 -13.40 30.98 10.06
CA ILE A 83 -13.69 31.86 11.22
C ILE A 83 -13.36 33.32 10.91
N MET A 84 -12.22 33.53 10.26
CA MET A 84 -11.80 34.88 9.85
C MET A 84 -12.86 35.60 9.03
N ARG A 85 -13.38 34.94 8.00
CA ARG A 85 -14.42 35.54 7.13
C ARG A 85 -15.69 35.90 7.90
N ARG A 86 -16.11 35.11 8.87
CA ARG A 86 -17.29 35.37 9.69
C ARG A 86 -17.12 36.56 10.64
N ARG A 87 -15.91 36.73 11.15
CA ARG A 87 -15.60 37.76 12.15
C ARG A 87 -15.03 39.04 11.57
N ASN A 88 -14.91 39.17 10.25
CA ASN A 88 -14.37 40.33 9.58
C ASN A 88 -15.07 41.66 10.01
N LYS A 89 -16.39 41.64 10.24
CA LYS A 89 -17.13 42.79 10.71
C LYS A 89 -16.76 43.21 12.14
N GLU A 90 -16.55 42.25 13.04
CA GLU A 90 -16.10 42.48 14.41
C GLU A 90 -14.71 43.10 14.43
N PHE A 91 -13.80 42.57 13.59
CA PHE A 91 -12.46 43.14 13.44
C PHE A 91 -12.47 44.56 12.85
N GLY A 92 -13.37 44.81 11.92
CA GLY A 92 -13.63 46.18 11.42
C GLY A 92 -14.13 47.12 12.52
N LEU A 93 -15.07 46.66 13.35
CA LEU A 93 -15.61 47.43 14.49
C LEU A 93 -14.53 47.74 15.52
N TYR A 94 -13.64 46.81 15.85
CA TYR A 94 -12.51 47.07 16.77
C TYR A 94 -11.57 48.14 16.24
N GLN A 95 -11.31 48.17 14.94
CA GLN A 95 -10.47 49.18 14.33
C GLN A 95 -11.18 50.56 14.32
N VAL A 96 -12.51 50.63 14.11
CA VAL A 96 -13.29 51.85 14.21
C VAL A 96 -13.28 52.41 15.65
N LEU A 97 -13.30 51.53 16.63
CA LEU A 97 -13.20 51.88 18.06
C LEU A 97 -11.76 52.26 18.49
N GLY A 98 -10.82 52.40 17.54
CA GLY A 98 -9.46 52.89 17.79
C GLY A 98 -8.41 51.83 18.08
N MET A 99 -8.72 50.54 17.94
CA MET A 99 -7.71 49.48 18.09
C MET A 99 -6.77 49.46 16.90
N SER A 100 -5.46 49.39 17.16
CA SER A 100 -4.47 49.25 16.10
C SER A 100 -4.57 47.86 15.44
N ARG A 101 -4.14 47.73 14.17
CA ARG A 101 -4.08 46.44 13.45
C ARG A 101 -3.31 45.39 14.21
N GLY A 102 -2.20 45.76 14.90
CA GLY A 102 -1.40 44.85 15.73
C GLY A 102 -2.15 44.36 16.96
N GLN A 103 -3.00 45.16 17.58
CA GLN A 103 -3.85 44.76 18.70
C GLN A 103 -4.93 43.76 18.27
N VAL A 104 -5.58 44.02 17.11
CA VAL A 104 -6.56 43.11 16.52
C VAL A 104 -5.89 41.74 16.19
N ALA A 105 -4.70 41.78 15.58
CA ALA A 105 -3.94 40.58 15.28
C ALA A 105 -3.53 39.77 16.52
N ARG A 106 -3.16 40.44 17.63
CA ARG A 106 -2.87 39.77 18.91
C ARG A 106 -4.11 39.14 19.54
N ILE A 107 -5.28 39.78 19.46
CA ILE A 107 -6.54 39.18 19.93
C ILE A 107 -6.82 37.90 19.15
N MET A 108 -6.72 37.96 17.82
CA MET A 108 -6.91 36.76 16.96
C MET A 108 -5.93 35.66 17.29
N ALA A 109 -4.65 35.97 17.46
CA ALA A 109 -3.64 34.99 17.84
C ALA A 109 -3.98 34.31 19.18
N LEU A 110 -4.43 35.09 20.18
CA LEU A 110 -4.84 34.58 21.47
C LEU A 110 -6.10 33.70 21.39
N GLU A 111 -7.09 34.12 20.60
CA GLU A 111 -8.31 33.31 20.37
C GLU A 111 -7.97 31.98 19.69
N THR A 112 -7.16 32.01 18.64
CA THR A 112 -6.70 30.80 17.94
C THR A 112 -5.89 29.91 18.87
N LEU A 113 -5.01 30.48 19.70
CA LEU A 113 -4.20 29.73 20.69
C LEU A 113 -5.09 29.03 21.72
N ILE A 114 -6.08 29.75 22.30
CA ILE A 114 -7.00 29.18 23.28
C ILE A 114 -7.75 27.97 22.71
N VAL A 115 -8.28 28.12 21.49
CA VAL A 115 -9.02 27.02 20.86
C VAL A 115 -8.10 25.88 20.45
N SER A 116 -6.87 26.17 19.98
CA SER A 116 -5.88 25.14 19.62
C SER A 116 -5.42 24.33 20.84
N LEU A 117 -5.23 24.99 22.00
CA LEU A 117 -4.89 24.29 23.27
C LEU A 117 -6.04 23.40 23.76
N ALA A 118 -7.28 23.88 23.68
CA ALA A 118 -8.46 23.09 24.01
C ALA A 118 -8.59 21.89 23.05
N ALA A 119 -8.38 22.11 21.74
CA ALA A 119 -8.40 21.06 20.73
C ALA A 119 -7.26 20.04 20.96
N LEU A 120 -6.07 20.50 21.37
CA LEU A 120 -4.94 19.62 21.70
C LEU A 120 -5.30 18.68 22.85
N ALA A 121 -5.81 19.24 23.96
CA ALA A 121 -6.18 18.43 25.11
C ALA A 121 -7.28 17.40 24.77
N MET A 122 -8.34 17.82 24.10
CA MET A 122 -9.42 16.92 23.65
C MET A 122 -8.94 15.92 22.61
N GLY A 123 -8.12 16.36 21.65
CA GLY A 123 -7.61 15.55 20.57
C GLY A 123 -6.68 14.45 21.04
N ILE A 124 -5.80 14.75 22.01
CA ILE A 124 -4.93 13.73 22.63
C ILE A 124 -5.78 12.74 23.44
N ALA A 125 -6.74 13.21 24.25
CA ALA A 125 -7.60 12.32 25.04
C ALA A 125 -8.38 11.34 24.12
N LEU A 126 -8.98 11.84 23.04
CA LEU A 126 -9.66 11.01 22.05
C LEU A 126 -8.68 10.16 21.22
N GLY A 127 -7.49 10.69 20.93
CA GLY A 127 -6.45 9.98 20.20
C GLY A 127 -5.90 8.78 20.96
N VAL A 128 -5.67 8.93 22.26
CA VAL A 128 -5.34 7.83 23.15
C VAL A 128 -6.46 6.79 23.17
N GLY A 129 -7.73 7.22 23.29
CA GLY A 129 -8.87 6.30 23.20
C GLY A 129 -8.93 5.55 21.87
N LEU A 130 -8.73 6.26 20.74
CA LEU A 130 -8.71 5.66 19.40
C LEU A 130 -7.53 4.68 19.25
N SER A 131 -6.36 5.02 19.77
CA SER A 131 -5.19 4.14 19.72
C SER A 131 -5.42 2.83 20.46
N GLN A 132 -6.11 2.86 21.62
CA GLN A 132 -6.49 1.64 22.35
C GLN A 132 -7.44 0.76 21.53
N LEU A 133 -8.45 1.36 20.90
CA LEU A 133 -9.36 0.62 20.02
C LEU A 133 -8.61 -0.05 18.87
N MET A 134 -7.60 0.62 18.30
CA MET A 134 -6.78 0.06 17.22
C MET A 134 -5.93 -1.12 17.71
N VAL A 135 -5.45 -1.12 18.96
CA VAL A 135 -4.75 -2.29 19.55
C VAL A 135 -5.63 -3.53 19.58
N PHE A 136 -6.89 -3.39 20.01
CA PHE A 136 -7.84 -4.52 20.01
C PHE A 136 -8.10 -5.02 18.60
N PHE A 137 -8.23 -4.11 17.63
CA PHE A 137 -8.42 -4.47 16.24
C PHE A 137 -7.19 -5.21 15.68
N THR A 138 -5.99 -4.74 16.01
CA THR A 138 -4.72 -5.37 15.65
C THR A 138 -4.63 -6.79 16.23
N ALA A 139 -4.86 -6.94 17.52
CA ALA A 139 -4.83 -8.24 18.20
C ALA A 139 -5.81 -9.26 17.56
N SER A 140 -6.99 -8.79 17.15
CA SER A 140 -7.97 -9.62 16.44
C SER A 140 -7.47 -10.07 15.05
N LEU A 141 -6.78 -9.20 14.32
CA LEU A 141 -6.20 -9.52 13.01
C LEU A 141 -5.08 -10.56 13.11
N PHE A 142 -4.21 -10.41 14.10
CA PHE A 142 -3.06 -11.32 14.31
C PHE A 142 -3.44 -12.62 15.01
N LYS A 143 -4.72 -12.80 15.42
CA LYS A 143 -5.16 -13.93 16.25
C LYS A 143 -4.28 -14.15 17.49
N THR A 144 -3.58 -13.11 17.94
CA THR A 144 -2.76 -13.13 19.15
C THR A 144 -3.65 -12.86 20.35
N GLN A 145 -3.49 -13.70 21.40
CA GLN A 145 -4.12 -13.39 22.67
C GLN A 145 -3.39 -12.20 23.29
N VAL A 146 -4.12 -11.12 23.54
CA VAL A 146 -3.59 -9.99 24.32
C VAL A 146 -3.47 -10.45 25.78
N ALA A 147 -2.43 -11.21 26.05
CA ALA A 147 -2.20 -11.79 27.38
C ALA A 147 -1.98 -10.72 28.46
N ASN A 148 -1.50 -9.53 28.09
CA ASN A 148 -1.26 -8.41 28.98
C ASN A 148 -1.66 -7.10 28.29
N PHE A 149 -2.94 -6.71 28.39
CA PHE A 149 -3.37 -5.38 27.98
C PHE A 149 -2.65 -4.35 28.85
N ARG A 150 -1.74 -3.58 28.23
CA ARG A 150 -1.15 -2.39 28.85
C ARG A 150 -1.74 -1.16 28.19
N PHE A 151 -2.16 -0.20 29.00
CA PHE A 151 -2.58 1.10 28.52
C PHE A 151 -1.41 1.77 27.79
N ILE A 152 -1.58 2.03 26.48
CA ILE A 152 -0.53 2.57 25.64
C ILE A 152 -0.64 4.09 25.62
N PHE A 153 0.36 4.76 26.15
CA PHE A 153 0.57 6.19 26.00
C PHE A 153 1.97 6.40 25.40
N SER A 154 2.05 7.00 24.22
CA SER A 154 3.33 7.28 23.55
C SER A 154 3.75 8.73 23.77
N PRO A 155 4.80 8.99 24.57
CA PRO A 155 5.36 10.33 24.72
C PRO A 155 5.92 10.87 23.41
N GLU A 156 6.46 9.99 22.55
CA GLU A 156 7.00 10.36 21.23
C GLU A 156 5.90 10.86 20.31
N ALA A 157 4.79 10.13 20.19
CA ALA A 157 3.62 10.55 19.43
C ALA A 157 3.04 11.87 19.96
N LEU A 158 3.06 12.07 21.28
CA LEU A 158 2.67 13.35 21.89
C LEU A 158 3.62 14.47 21.46
N GLY A 159 4.93 14.24 21.53
CA GLY A 159 5.96 15.21 21.13
C GLY A 159 5.78 15.62 19.67
N LEU A 160 5.71 14.65 18.75
CA LEU A 160 5.47 14.89 17.32
C LEU A 160 4.15 15.65 17.06
N THR A 161 3.10 15.33 17.81
CA THR A 161 1.79 16.00 17.66
C THR A 161 1.86 17.46 18.11
N VAL A 162 2.52 17.74 19.22
CA VAL A 162 2.72 19.10 19.74
C VAL A 162 3.60 19.91 18.79
N GLU A 163 4.70 19.34 18.32
CA GLU A 163 5.62 19.97 17.38
C GLU A 163 4.91 20.32 16.05
N CYS A 164 4.21 19.34 15.47
CA CYS A 164 3.45 19.55 14.23
C CYS A 164 2.39 20.65 14.43
N LEU A 165 1.64 20.62 15.53
CA LEU A 165 0.64 21.66 15.84
C LEU A 165 1.29 23.03 16.02
N ALA A 166 2.46 23.13 16.65
CA ALA A 166 3.19 24.38 16.84
C ALA A 166 3.65 24.97 15.50
N VAL A 167 4.17 24.16 14.59
CA VAL A 167 4.57 24.56 13.23
C VAL A 167 3.36 25.09 12.45
N ILE A 168 2.24 24.35 12.48
CA ILE A 168 1.01 24.73 11.77
C ILE A 168 0.43 26.01 12.39
N PHE A 169 0.45 26.14 13.71
CA PHE A 169 0.01 27.36 14.40
C PHE A 169 0.84 28.57 13.99
N ALA A 170 2.18 28.44 13.95
CA ALA A 170 3.08 29.50 13.51
C ALA A 170 2.79 29.91 12.05
N ALA A 171 2.62 28.95 11.16
CA ALA A 171 2.25 29.21 9.76
C ALA A 171 0.89 29.94 9.65
N THR A 172 -0.10 29.49 10.43
CA THR A 172 -1.44 30.11 10.48
C THR A 172 -1.39 31.54 11.02
N LEU A 173 -0.56 31.79 12.05
CA LEU A 173 -0.34 33.12 12.60
C LEU A 173 0.25 34.07 11.57
N VAL A 174 1.28 33.65 10.83
CA VAL A 174 1.88 34.44 9.75
C VAL A 174 0.85 34.76 8.65
N PHE A 175 0.03 33.78 8.30
CA PHE A 175 -1.06 33.97 7.32
C PHE A 175 -2.08 35.01 7.82
N ASN A 176 -2.53 34.90 9.08
CA ASN A 176 -3.47 35.82 9.69
C ASN A 176 -2.93 37.26 9.76
N LEU A 177 -1.66 37.42 10.14
CA LEU A 177 -0.99 38.73 10.19
C LEU A 177 -0.95 39.38 8.79
N ARG A 178 -0.69 38.62 7.73
CA ARG A 178 -0.70 39.09 6.36
C ARG A 178 -2.10 39.52 5.90
N VAL A 179 -3.12 38.74 6.23
CA VAL A 179 -4.52 39.04 5.86
C VAL A 179 -5.00 40.33 6.54
N VAL A 180 -4.80 40.44 7.86
CA VAL A 180 -5.20 41.65 8.62
C VAL A 180 -4.38 42.89 8.18
N GLY A 181 -3.07 42.71 7.92
CA GLY A 181 -2.21 43.80 7.47
C GLY A 181 -2.61 44.38 6.11
N LYS A 182 -3.15 43.55 5.20
CA LYS A 182 -3.53 43.91 3.82
C LYS A 182 -4.98 44.40 3.69
N SER A 183 -5.86 44.05 4.64
CA SER A 183 -7.30 44.42 4.54
C SER A 183 -7.53 45.89 4.81
N ARG A 184 -8.36 46.53 3.96
CA ARG A 184 -8.82 47.91 4.16
C ARG A 184 -10.02 47.93 5.11
N LEU A 185 -10.14 48.96 5.94
CA LEU A 185 -11.24 49.10 6.89
C LEU A 185 -12.61 49.09 6.19
N THR A 186 -12.68 49.71 5.02
CA THR A 186 -13.88 49.72 4.16
C THR A 186 -14.29 48.29 3.74
N ASP A 187 -13.32 47.43 3.41
CA ASP A 187 -13.57 46.07 2.95
C ASP A 187 -14.05 45.18 4.12
N LEU A 188 -13.50 45.41 5.33
CA LEU A 188 -13.92 44.70 6.56
C LEU A 188 -15.37 45.08 6.95
N MET A 189 -15.74 46.37 6.87
CA MET A 189 -17.07 46.83 7.23
C MET A 189 -18.13 46.46 6.18
N SER A 190 -17.77 46.44 4.90
CA SER A 190 -18.68 46.10 3.79
C SER A 190 -18.75 44.60 3.49
N SER A 191 -17.93 43.78 4.16
CA SER A 191 -17.81 42.32 3.89
C SER A 191 -19.14 41.54 3.95
N GLY A 192 -20.15 42.07 4.63
CA GLY A 192 -21.50 41.47 4.65
C GLY A 192 -22.47 41.98 3.58
N ARG A 193 -22.11 43.04 2.82
CA ARG A 193 -22.92 43.60 1.73
C ARG A 193 -22.38 43.25 0.35
N HIS A 194 -21.10 42.93 0.22
CA HIS A 194 -20.55 42.42 -1.01
C HIS A 194 -20.91 40.91 -1.11
N ASN A 195 -21.89 40.63 -1.96
CA ASN A 195 -21.95 39.31 -2.57
C ASN A 195 -20.59 39.07 -3.23
N GLU A 196 -19.92 37.96 -2.91
CA GLU A 196 -18.71 37.58 -3.66
C GLU A 196 -19.06 37.72 -5.14
N GLN A 197 -18.47 38.71 -5.81
CA GLN A 197 -18.61 38.80 -7.25
C GLN A 197 -18.04 37.51 -7.79
N VAL A 198 -18.90 36.61 -8.30
CA VAL A 198 -18.52 35.43 -8.99
C VAL A 198 -17.66 35.90 -10.15
N LYS A 199 -16.31 35.87 -9.96
CA LYS A 199 -15.38 36.06 -11.08
C LYS A 199 -15.63 34.88 -12.03
N THR A 200 -16.56 35.09 -12.96
CA THR A 200 -16.81 34.13 -14.03
C THR A 200 -15.56 34.09 -14.88
N ARG A 201 -14.76 33.03 -14.68
CA ARG A 201 -13.63 32.73 -15.56
C ARG A 201 -14.18 32.50 -16.97
N ASN A 202 -13.44 32.91 -17.98
CA ASN A 202 -13.78 32.62 -19.35
C ASN A 202 -14.01 31.09 -19.49
N PRO A 203 -15.23 30.63 -19.88
CA PRO A 203 -15.56 29.21 -19.93
C PRO A 203 -14.64 28.40 -20.89
N TRP A 204 -14.17 29.06 -21.95
CA TRP A 204 -13.24 28.44 -22.91
C TRP A 204 -11.86 28.19 -22.29
N LEU A 205 -11.35 29.17 -21.52
CA LEU A 205 -10.08 29.00 -20.80
C LEU A 205 -10.20 27.94 -19.71
N SER A 206 -11.32 27.90 -18.99
CA SER A 206 -11.60 26.86 -18.00
C SER A 206 -11.70 25.48 -18.66
N GLY A 207 -12.35 25.39 -19.83
CA GLY A 207 -12.41 24.17 -20.63
C GLY A 207 -11.02 23.69 -21.06
N ALA A 208 -10.17 24.59 -21.58
CA ALA A 208 -8.80 24.28 -21.95
C ALA A 208 -7.97 23.77 -20.75
N VAL A 209 -8.06 24.42 -19.60
CA VAL A 209 -7.38 23.97 -18.35
C VAL A 209 -7.88 22.60 -17.91
N CYS A 210 -9.17 22.30 -18.02
CA CYS A 210 -9.74 20.99 -17.70
C CYS A 210 -9.19 19.90 -18.63
N VAL A 211 -9.12 20.17 -19.94
CA VAL A 211 -8.58 19.24 -20.94
C VAL A 211 -7.09 19.00 -20.71
N ILE A 212 -6.31 20.04 -20.45
CA ILE A 212 -4.88 19.91 -20.09
C ILE A 212 -4.71 19.07 -18.83
N GLY A 213 -5.50 19.31 -17.79
CA GLY A 213 -5.49 18.50 -16.57
C GLY A 213 -5.81 17.04 -16.84
N GLY A 214 -6.86 16.77 -17.63
CA GLY A 214 -7.23 15.42 -18.06
C GLY A 214 -6.16 14.72 -18.91
N ALA A 215 -5.52 15.45 -19.82
CA ALA A 215 -4.42 14.94 -20.64
C ALA A 215 -3.19 14.58 -19.77
N LEU A 216 -2.83 15.42 -18.80
CA LEU A 216 -1.76 15.13 -17.84
C LEU A 216 -2.05 13.87 -17.02
N ILE A 217 -3.29 13.70 -16.54
CA ILE A 217 -3.70 12.49 -15.84
C ILE A 217 -3.61 11.27 -16.76
N GLY A 218 -4.14 11.36 -17.98
CA GLY A 218 -4.12 10.26 -18.96
C GLY A 218 -2.70 9.85 -19.36
N THR A 219 -1.81 10.80 -19.58
CA THR A 219 -0.39 10.52 -19.89
C THR A 219 0.33 9.92 -18.68
N ALA A 220 0.04 10.39 -17.47
CA ALA A 220 0.60 9.82 -16.25
C ALA A 220 0.11 8.37 -16.02
N TYR A 221 -1.15 8.06 -16.31
CA TYR A 221 -1.68 6.70 -16.26
C TYR A 221 -1.00 5.77 -17.27
N ALA A 222 -0.85 6.24 -18.51
CA ALA A 222 -0.15 5.47 -19.55
C ALA A 222 1.31 5.18 -19.16
N ARG A 223 2.00 6.16 -18.56
CA ARG A 223 3.36 5.97 -18.03
C ARG A 223 3.38 4.96 -16.89
N LEU A 224 2.49 5.10 -15.90
CA LEU A 224 2.45 4.21 -14.75
C LEU A 224 2.16 2.74 -15.16
N ILE A 225 1.27 2.54 -16.14
CA ILE A 225 0.98 1.19 -16.68
C ILE A 225 2.16 0.63 -17.46
N ARG A 226 2.90 1.46 -18.20
CA ARG A 226 4.03 1.03 -19.01
C ARG A 226 5.29 0.77 -18.16
N ASP A 227 5.61 1.71 -17.26
CA ASP A 227 6.89 1.74 -16.53
C ASP A 227 6.79 0.98 -15.18
N GLY A 228 5.58 0.69 -14.68
CA GLY A 228 5.34 -0.05 -13.43
C GLY A 228 5.75 0.72 -12.17
N LEU A 229 5.97 -0.04 -11.08
CA LEU A 229 6.48 0.45 -9.80
C LEU A 229 8.01 0.23 -9.73
N PRO A 230 8.79 1.11 -9.10
CA PRO A 230 10.26 1.01 -9.04
C PRO A 230 10.77 -0.06 -8.05
N ILE A 231 9.98 -1.11 -7.77
CA ILE A 231 10.28 -2.13 -6.75
C ILE A 231 11.23 -3.20 -7.30
N THR A 232 11.20 -3.44 -8.62
CA THR A 232 12.01 -4.48 -9.28
C THR A 232 13.37 -3.97 -9.78
N ALA A 233 13.62 -2.66 -9.73
CA ALA A 233 14.87 -2.06 -10.16
C ALA A 233 15.93 -2.11 -9.05
N THR A 234 17.19 -2.34 -9.42
CA THR A 234 18.32 -2.41 -8.49
C THR A 234 19.44 -1.44 -8.90
N GLY A 235 20.27 -1.05 -7.94
CA GLY A 235 21.45 -0.22 -8.21
C GLY A 235 21.13 1.15 -8.84
N ALA A 236 21.81 1.52 -9.91
CA ALA A 236 21.65 2.81 -10.60
C ALA A 236 20.27 2.96 -11.29
N GLU A 237 19.66 1.85 -11.70
CA GLU A 237 18.33 1.85 -12.31
C GLU A 237 17.23 2.20 -11.30
N LEU A 238 17.40 1.83 -10.03
CA LEU A 238 16.45 2.18 -8.95
C LEU A 238 16.33 3.69 -8.78
N ALA A 239 17.43 4.44 -8.85
CA ALA A 239 17.41 5.89 -8.73
C ALA A 239 16.66 6.54 -9.90
N SER A 240 16.87 6.05 -11.15
CA SER A 240 16.18 6.54 -12.34
C SER A 240 14.69 6.18 -12.31
N ALA A 241 14.32 4.95 -11.97
CA ALA A 241 12.95 4.47 -11.87
C ALA A 241 12.17 5.23 -10.77
N THR A 242 12.78 5.46 -9.61
CA THR A 242 12.20 6.27 -8.52
C THR A 242 11.94 7.71 -8.97
N THR A 243 12.89 8.32 -9.71
CA THR A 243 12.74 9.66 -10.26
C THR A 243 11.57 9.72 -11.26
N GLN A 244 11.48 8.74 -12.17
CA GLN A 244 10.38 8.65 -13.16
C GLN A 244 9.02 8.46 -12.46
N PHE A 245 8.96 7.62 -11.43
CA PHE A 245 7.77 7.44 -10.62
C PHE A 245 7.37 8.74 -9.89
N GLY A 246 8.34 9.48 -9.35
CA GLY A 246 8.13 10.79 -8.74
C GLY A 246 7.55 11.81 -9.73
N ILE A 247 8.08 11.87 -10.96
CA ILE A 247 7.55 12.72 -12.03
C ILE A 247 6.10 12.31 -12.38
N THR A 248 5.82 11.03 -12.51
CA THR A 248 4.48 10.51 -12.82
C THR A 248 3.48 10.87 -11.71
N THR A 249 3.87 10.75 -10.44
CA THR A 249 3.06 11.16 -9.27
C THR A 249 2.80 12.66 -9.27
N LEU A 250 3.81 13.47 -9.59
CA LEU A 250 3.66 14.93 -9.72
C LEU A 250 2.69 15.29 -10.85
N MET A 251 2.78 14.60 -12.00
CA MET A 251 1.87 14.81 -13.13
C MET A 251 0.41 14.50 -12.76
N VAL A 252 0.13 13.41 -12.03
CA VAL A 252 -1.22 13.09 -11.53
C VAL A 252 -1.70 14.19 -10.58
N THR A 253 -0.87 14.61 -9.65
CA THR A 253 -1.22 15.61 -8.64
C THR A 253 -1.55 16.95 -9.28
N VAL A 254 -0.65 17.47 -10.12
CA VAL A 254 -0.86 18.74 -10.85
C VAL A 254 -2.03 18.63 -11.81
N GLY A 255 -2.13 17.51 -12.53
CA GLY A 255 -3.24 17.22 -13.45
C GLY A 255 -4.59 17.24 -12.74
N THR A 256 -4.69 16.64 -11.55
CA THR A 256 -5.91 16.61 -10.73
C THR A 256 -6.30 18.01 -10.27
N VAL A 257 -5.34 18.81 -9.81
CA VAL A 257 -5.57 20.21 -9.43
C VAL A 257 -6.10 21.01 -10.64
N LEU A 258 -5.42 20.92 -11.78
CA LEU A 258 -5.84 21.63 -13.01
C LEU A 258 -7.23 21.16 -13.49
N PHE A 259 -7.50 19.86 -13.42
CA PHE A 259 -8.79 19.29 -13.80
C PHE A 259 -9.93 19.88 -12.98
N PHE A 260 -9.83 19.93 -11.64
CA PHE A 260 -10.86 20.53 -10.79
C PHE A 260 -10.96 22.05 -10.97
N PHE A 261 -9.85 22.75 -11.19
CA PHE A 261 -9.87 24.18 -11.50
C PHE A 261 -10.57 24.48 -12.82
N GLY A 262 -10.35 23.67 -13.84
CA GLY A 262 -11.00 23.82 -15.14
C GLY A 262 -12.47 23.39 -15.14
N LEU A 263 -12.80 22.36 -14.37
CA LEU A 263 -14.15 21.78 -14.28
C LEU A 263 -15.18 22.81 -13.77
N SER A 264 -14.77 23.74 -12.90
CA SER A 264 -15.64 24.77 -12.33
C SER A 264 -16.34 25.65 -13.36
N GLY A 265 -15.61 26.09 -14.37
CA GLY A 265 -16.18 26.90 -15.45
C GLY A 265 -16.91 26.10 -16.54
N LEU A 266 -16.44 24.87 -16.77
CA LEU A 266 -17.01 23.98 -17.78
C LEU A 266 -18.38 23.44 -17.37
N LEU A 267 -18.54 23.02 -16.11
CA LEU A 267 -19.80 22.47 -15.57
C LEU A 267 -20.98 23.43 -15.80
N LEU A 268 -20.82 24.71 -15.48
CA LEU A 268 -21.90 25.69 -15.66
C LEU A 268 -22.36 25.73 -17.12
N LYS A 269 -21.42 25.73 -18.06
CA LYS A 269 -21.75 25.81 -19.49
C LYS A 269 -22.39 24.53 -20.02
N LEU A 270 -21.90 23.35 -19.60
CA LEU A 270 -22.50 22.06 -19.95
C LEU A 270 -23.97 21.97 -19.50
N PHE A 271 -24.25 22.38 -18.26
CA PHE A 271 -25.63 22.37 -17.77
C PHE A 271 -26.51 23.43 -18.44
N GLN A 272 -25.97 24.60 -18.83
CA GLN A 272 -26.70 25.61 -19.60
C GLN A 272 -27.07 25.09 -21.01
N MET A 273 -26.25 24.23 -21.62
CA MET A 273 -26.57 23.59 -22.89
C MET A 273 -27.73 22.60 -22.76
N ALA A 274 -27.86 21.92 -21.60
CA ALA A 274 -28.95 21.01 -21.29
C ALA A 274 -30.21 21.78 -20.84
N ARG A 275 -30.82 22.58 -21.73
CA ARG A 275 -31.93 23.52 -21.44
C ARG A 275 -33.09 22.89 -20.65
N GLY A 276 -33.48 21.63 -20.95
CA GLY A 276 -34.57 20.95 -20.30
C GLY A 276 -34.31 20.63 -18.82
N VAL A 277 -33.04 20.42 -18.43
CA VAL A 277 -32.62 20.19 -17.03
C VAL A 277 -32.38 21.53 -16.33
N TYR A 278 -31.76 22.48 -17.02
CA TYR A 278 -31.36 23.78 -16.45
C TYR A 278 -32.58 24.57 -15.93
N TRP A 279 -33.68 24.67 -16.70
CA TRP A 279 -34.87 25.47 -16.36
C TRP A 279 -35.89 24.76 -15.48
N ARG A 280 -35.62 23.53 -15.02
CA ARG A 280 -36.57 22.75 -14.23
C ARG A 280 -36.44 23.04 -12.73
N GLY A 281 -37.47 23.62 -12.10
CA GLY A 281 -37.54 23.87 -10.65
C GLY A 281 -36.44 24.78 -10.15
N LEU A 282 -35.74 24.42 -9.06
CA LEU A 282 -34.63 25.16 -8.46
C LEU A 282 -33.24 24.85 -9.07
N ASN A 283 -33.18 24.17 -10.21
CA ASN A 283 -31.89 23.77 -10.78
C ASN A 283 -31.02 24.97 -11.16
N VAL A 284 -31.60 26.05 -11.66
CA VAL A 284 -30.86 27.29 -11.95
C VAL A 284 -30.18 27.84 -10.71
N PHE A 285 -30.87 27.86 -9.58
CA PHE A 285 -30.34 28.32 -8.30
C PHE A 285 -29.23 27.34 -7.82
N THR A 286 -29.52 26.04 -7.83
CA THR A 286 -28.60 24.99 -7.41
C THR A 286 -27.30 25.02 -8.21
N LEU A 287 -27.39 25.11 -9.53
CA LEU A 287 -26.22 25.14 -10.42
C LEU A 287 -25.41 26.42 -10.30
N ARG A 288 -26.07 27.57 -10.09
CA ARG A 288 -25.38 28.83 -9.85
C ARG A 288 -24.64 28.82 -8.52
N GLN A 289 -25.25 28.29 -7.45
CA GLN A 289 -24.60 28.11 -6.15
C GLN A 289 -23.43 27.14 -6.26
N LEU A 290 -23.63 26.01 -6.97
CA LEU A 290 -22.60 25.01 -7.20
C LEU A 290 -21.40 25.60 -7.95
N SER A 291 -21.63 26.29 -9.07
CA SER A 291 -20.56 26.89 -9.87
C SER A 291 -19.76 27.95 -9.09
N ALA A 292 -20.44 28.79 -8.31
CA ALA A 292 -19.77 29.78 -7.46
C ALA A 292 -18.87 29.10 -6.43
N LYS A 293 -19.33 28.00 -5.83
CA LYS A 293 -18.59 27.25 -4.81
C LYS A 293 -17.49 26.39 -5.38
N VAL A 294 -17.72 25.65 -6.47
CA VAL A 294 -16.68 24.82 -7.11
C VAL A 294 -15.48 25.67 -7.49
N ASN A 295 -15.68 26.92 -7.90
CA ASN A 295 -14.58 27.83 -8.24
C ASN A 295 -13.70 28.21 -7.04
N THR A 296 -14.29 28.34 -5.85
CA THR A 296 -13.57 28.67 -4.60
C THR A 296 -12.99 27.46 -3.90
N VAL A 297 -13.51 26.28 -4.17
CA VAL A 297 -13.17 25.02 -3.46
C VAL A 297 -12.47 23.99 -4.34
N SER A 298 -12.16 24.33 -5.60
CA SER A 298 -11.50 23.41 -6.56
C SER A 298 -10.24 22.75 -6.00
N PHE A 299 -9.38 23.52 -5.34
CA PHE A 299 -8.17 22.99 -4.72
C PHE A 299 -8.50 21.98 -3.61
N SER A 300 -9.48 22.30 -2.77
CA SER A 300 -9.94 21.39 -1.70
C SER A 300 -10.52 20.09 -2.29
N MET A 301 -11.28 20.17 -3.38
CA MET A 301 -11.81 18.97 -4.06
C MET A 301 -10.69 18.09 -4.63
N ALA A 302 -9.64 18.70 -5.18
CA ALA A 302 -8.46 17.97 -5.65
C ALA A 302 -7.75 17.25 -4.49
N VAL A 303 -7.51 17.95 -3.37
CA VAL A 303 -6.90 17.36 -2.17
C VAL A 303 -7.74 16.20 -1.63
N ILE A 304 -9.07 16.39 -1.52
CA ILE A 304 -10.00 15.34 -1.08
C ILE A 304 -9.93 14.12 -2.01
N SER A 305 -9.90 14.34 -3.32
CA SER A 305 -9.78 13.27 -4.31
C SER A 305 -8.48 12.48 -4.15
N MET A 306 -7.36 13.17 -3.90
CA MET A 306 -6.07 12.53 -3.65
C MET A 306 -6.05 11.76 -2.33
N ILE A 307 -6.68 12.28 -1.27
CA ILE A 307 -6.81 11.56 0.02
C ILE A 307 -7.66 10.30 -0.16
N LEU A 308 -8.78 10.40 -0.87
CA LEU A 308 -9.65 9.25 -1.17
C LEU A 308 -8.93 8.19 -2.00
N PHE A 309 -8.17 8.62 -3.01
CA PHE A 309 -7.29 7.75 -3.80
C PHE A 309 -6.30 6.99 -2.90
N LEU A 310 -5.55 7.71 -2.06
CA LEU A 310 -4.57 7.09 -1.17
C LEU A 310 -5.24 6.14 -0.17
N ALA A 311 -6.37 6.54 0.42
CA ALA A 311 -7.12 5.70 1.36
C ALA A 311 -7.57 4.39 0.71
N THR A 312 -8.21 4.46 -0.46
CA THR A 312 -8.72 3.30 -1.18
C THR A 312 -7.59 2.40 -1.67
N THR A 313 -6.55 3.00 -2.26
CA THR A 313 -5.41 2.25 -2.81
C THR A 313 -4.61 1.59 -1.69
N SER A 314 -4.35 2.27 -0.57
CA SER A 314 -3.60 1.70 0.56
C SER A 314 -4.27 0.44 1.09
N VAL A 315 -5.58 0.50 1.39
CA VAL A 315 -6.30 -0.68 1.92
C VAL A 315 -6.38 -1.79 0.88
N THR A 316 -6.76 -1.45 -0.35
CA THR A 316 -6.95 -2.48 -1.39
C THR A 316 -5.64 -3.11 -1.82
N ALA A 317 -4.57 -2.33 -2.00
CA ALA A 317 -3.25 -2.84 -2.33
C ALA A 317 -2.67 -3.69 -1.20
N GLY A 318 -2.74 -3.20 0.05
CA GLY A 318 -2.24 -3.95 1.21
C GLY A 318 -2.94 -5.29 1.38
N MET A 319 -4.28 -5.32 1.32
CA MET A 319 -5.04 -6.57 1.41
C MET A 319 -4.81 -7.49 0.21
N SER A 320 -4.54 -6.94 -0.97
CA SER A 320 -4.21 -7.74 -2.17
C SER A 320 -2.85 -8.41 -2.03
N ILE A 321 -1.84 -7.67 -1.56
CA ILE A 321 -0.50 -8.22 -1.29
C ILE A 321 -0.58 -9.36 -0.27
N VAL A 322 -1.27 -9.13 0.86
CA VAL A 322 -1.45 -10.15 1.90
C VAL A 322 -2.16 -11.40 1.37
N SER A 323 -3.24 -11.22 0.60
CA SER A 323 -3.97 -12.33 0.00
C SER A 323 -3.09 -13.14 -0.97
N ALA A 324 -2.22 -12.47 -1.71
CA ALA A 324 -1.28 -13.09 -2.61
C ALA A 324 -0.23 -13.93 -1.85
N MET A 325 0.38 -13.32 -0.85
CA MET A 325 1.40 -13.98 -0.03
C MET A 325 0.82 -15.21 0.68
N MET A 326 -0.38 -15.11 1.25
CA MET A 326 -1.03 -16.26 1.91
C MET A 326 -1.47 -17.34 0.94
N GLY A 327 -1.97 -16.98 -0.24
CA GLY A 327 -2.41 -17.94 -1.27
C GLY A 327 -1.25 -18.73 -1.89
N GLY A 328 -0.05 -18.16 -1.93
CA GLY A 328 1.19 -18.82 -2.37
C GLY A 328 1.78 -19.73 -1.29
N LEU A 329 1.66 -19.34 -0.03
CA LEU A 329 2.37 -19.96 1.09
C LEU A 329 2.05 -21.46 1.26
N GLU A 330 0.79 -21.88 1.12
CA GLU A 330 0.40 -23.28 1.21
C GLU A 330 1.00 -24.14 0.09
N ARG A 331 1.10 -23.58 -1.13
CA ARG A 331 1.68 -24.27 -2.28
C ARG A 331 3.20 -24.36 -2.19
N SER A 332 3.83 -23.32 -1.69
CA SER A 332 5.29 -23.20 -1.57
C SER A 332 5.84 -23.91 -0.32
N ASN A 333 4.97 -24.40 0.58
CA ASN A 333 5.37 -25.12 1.78
C ASN A 333 4.57 -26.44 1.91
N PRO A 334 4.84 -27.41 1.02
CA PRO A 334 4.06 -28.64 0.95
C PRO A 334 4.44 -29.68 2.01
N VAL A 335 5.56 -29.50 2.71
CA VAL A 335 6.10 -30.43 3.70
C VAL A 335 6.28 -29.78 5.07
N ASP A 336 6.49 -30.57 6.13
CA ASP A 336 6.66 -30.04 7.48
C ASP A 336 8.07 -29.47 7.71
N PHE A 337 9.07 -30.05 7.00
CA PHE A 337 10.48 -29.66 7.09
C PHE A 337 11.16 -29.88 5.74
N SER A 338 12.00 -28.93 5.32
CA SER A 338 12.90 -29.07 4.18
C SER A 338 14.32 -28.65 4.53
N GLN A 339 15.30 -29.42 4.06
CA GLN A 339 16.72 -29.12 4.14
C GLN A 339 17.25 -28.96 2.73
N THR A 340 17.86 -27.83 2.42
CA THR A 340 18.54 -27.61 1.14
C THR A 340 20.04 -27.45 1.36
N LEU A 341 20.83 -28.14 0.56
CA LEU A 341 22.28 -27.99 0.47
C LEU A 341 22.64 -27.46 -0.91
N TRP A 342 23.27 -26.32 -0.98
CA TRP A 342 23.78 -25.71 -2.23
C TRP A 342 25.25 -26.05 -2.38
N TYR A 343 25.66 -26.53 -3.56
CA TYR A 343 27.02 -26.85 -3.90
C TYR A 343 27.73 -25.67 -4.55
N ASN A 344 29.00 -25.46 -4.18
CA ASN A 344 29.78 -24.39 -4.82
C ASN A 344 30.12 -24.74 -6.26
N GLY A 345 29.93 -23.81 -7.16
CA GLY A 345 30.34 -23.91 -8.56
C GLY A 345 31.81 -23.52 -8.81
N ALA A 346 32.62 -23.33 -7.75
CA ALA A 346 34.03 -22.95 -7.87
C ALA A 346 34.83 -23.47 -6.68
N GLU A 347 36.09 -23.82 -6.94
CA GLU A 347 37.04 -24.11 -5.89
C GLU A 347 37.55 -22.82 -5.23
N SER A 348 37.74 -22.87 -3.92
CA SER A 348 38.23 -21.69 -3.18
C SER A 348 38.96 -22.10 -1.90
N ASP A 349 40.00 -21.37 -1.55
CA ASP A 349 40.61 -21.47 -0.24
C ASP A 349 39.90 -20.55 0.76
N GLY A 350 39.68 -21.03 1.96
CA GLY A 350 38.94 -20.33 2.99
C GLY A 350 39.30 -20.78 4.39
N THR A 351 38.50 -20.41 5.35
CA THR A 351 38.59 -20.85 6.74
C THR A 351 37.29 -21.49 7.17
N SER A 352 37.35 -22.59 7.89
CA SER A 352 36.19 -23.21 8.49
C SER A 352 35.64 -22.36 9.64
N ALA A 353 34.46 -22.72 10.18
CA ALA A 353 33.79 -21.97 11.24
C ALA A 353 34.63 -21.84 12.53
N ASP A 354 35.56 -22.73 12.77
CA ASP A 354 36.52 -22.70 13.91
C ASP A 354 37.80 -21.95 13.60
N GLY A 355 37.94 -21.37 12.39
CA GLY A 355 39.15 -20.61 11.96
C GLY A 355 40.26 -21.45 11.33
N THR A 356 40.04 -22.77 11.09
CA THR A 356 41.03 -23.64 10.47
C THR A 356 41.09 -23.38 8.96
N PRO A 357 42.29 -23.21 8.34
CA PRO A 357 42.44 -23.08 6.90
C PRO A 357 41.99 -24.40 6.18
N VAL A 358 41.13 -24.24 5.19
CA VAL A 358 40.57 -25.36 4.41
C VAL A 358 40.54 -24.98 2.93
N SER A 359 40.67 -26.00 2.07
CA SER A 359 40.42 -25.84 0.64
C SER A 359 39.03 -26.40 0.32
N TYR A 360 38.14 -25.54 -0.13
CA TYR A 360 36.80 -25.93 -0.56
C TYR A 360 36.83 -26.44 -1.99
N THR A 361 36.44 -27.69 -2.17
CA THR A 361 36.43 -28.34 -3.48
C THR A 361 35.00 -28.53 -3.99
N MET A 362 34.84 -28.51 -5.29
CA MET A 362 33.59 -28.85 -5.93
C MET A 362 33.27 -30.34 -5.66
N VAL A 363 31.98 -30.64 -5.42
CA VAL A 363 31.54 -32.01 -5.25
C VAL A 363 31.53 -32.76 -6.60
N ASP A 364 31.76 -34.09 -6.60
CA ASP A 364 31.70 -34.91 -7.81
C ASP A 364 30.28 -35.51 -8.01
N ALA A 365 29.49 -35.60 -6.96
CA ALA A 365 28.11 -36.12 -6.98
C ALA A 365 27.30 -35.51 -5.85
N PRO A 366 25.95 -35.48 -5.96
CA PRO A 366 25.07 -35.08 -4.86
C PRO A 366 25.31 -35.89 -3.58
N LEU A 367 25.23 -35.25 -2.43
CA LEU A 367 25.36 -35.88 -1.13
C LEU A 367 24.04 -36.58 -0.76
N ASP A 368 24.11 -37.76 -0.17
CA ASP A 368 22.95 -38.44 0.43
C ASP A 368 22.64 -37.81 1.79
N LEU A 369 21.64 -36.91 1.79
CA LEU A 369 21.23 -36.18 2.98
C LEU A 369 20.69 -37.08 4.09
N ALA A 370 20.06 -38.20 3.76
CA ALA A 370 19.59 -39.15 4.76
C ALA A 370 20.77 -39.85 5.47
N ALA A 371 21.81 -40.20 4.73
CA ALA A 371 23.04 -40.77 5.29
C ALA A 371 23.78 -39.73 6.15
N GLU A 372 23.80 -38.46 5.74
CA GLU A 372 24.37 -37.34 6.53
C GLU A 372 23.65 -37.14 7.88
N TYR A 373 22.30 -37.17 7.88
CA TYR A 373 21.52 -37.14 9.13
C TYR A 373 21.83 -38.33 10.03
N GLN A 374 21.94 -39.50 9.46
CA GLN A 374 22.29 -40.71 10.21
C GLN A 374 23.70 -40.62 10.80
N ALA A 375 24.68 -40.09 10.06
CA ALA A 375 26.03 -39.86 10.54
C ALA A 375 26.07 -38.86 11.71
N MET A 376 25.16 -37.88 11.72
CA MET A 376 24.96 -36.97 12.84
C MET A 376 24.18 -37.57 14.02
N GLY A 377 23.83 -38.85 13.95
CA GLY A 377 23.08 -39.57 14.99
C GLY A 377 21.58 -39.29 15.01
N ILE A 378 21.04 -38.77 13.91
CA ILE A 378 19.61 -38.51 13.75
C ILE A 378 19.00 -39.57 12.85
N ASP A 379 18.16 -40.43 13.42
CA ASP A 379 17.38 -41.41 12.66
C ASP A 379 16.12 -40.72 12.11
N LEU A 380 16.11 -40.44 10.81
CA LEU A 380 14.94 -39.86 10.11
C LEU A 380 13.70 -40.77 10.24
N GLY A 381 13.85 -42.08 10.35
CA GLY A 381 12.76 -43.04 10.59
C GLY A 381 12.06 -42.84 11.95
N SER A 382 12.73 -42.17 12.91
CA SER A 382 12.11 -41.81 14.19
C SER A 382 11.10 -40.67 14.04
N VAL A 383 11.27 -39.82 13.01
CA VAL A 383 10.49 -38.56 12.80
C VAL A 383 9.51 -38.70 11.64
N SER A 384 9.84 -39.45 10.60
CA SER A 384 9.07 -39.57 9.35
C SER A 384 8.91 -41.03 8.91
N ASP A 385 7.77 -41.35 8.27
CA ASP A 385 7.55 -42.64 7.64
C ASP A 385 8.22 -42.75 6.25
N SER A 386 8.43 -41.59 5.58
CA SER A 386 9.10 -41.53 4.28
C SER A 386 9.68 -40.11 4.06
N THR A 387 10.79 -40.06 3.35
CA THR A 387 11.46 -38.84 2.95
C THR A 387 11.72 -38.89 1.45
N VAL A 388 11.84 -37.72 0.82
CA VAL A 388 12.21 -37.58 -0.59
C VAL A 388 13.38 -36.62 -0.70
N GLN A 389 14.43 -37.07 -1.40
CA GLN A 389 15.54 -36.20 -1.81
C GLN A 389 15.41 -35.89 -3.30
N LEU A 390 15.61 -34.63 -3.64
CA LEU A 390 15.67 -34.10 -5.00
C LEU A 390 17.07 -33.55 -5.23
N ASP A 391 17.76 -34.09 -6.24
CA ASP A 391 19.07 -33.60 -6.65
C ASP A 391 18.89 -32.74 -7.92
N ILE A 392 19.17 -31.48 -7.79
CA ILE A 392 18.94 -30.47 -8.82
C ILE A 392 20.28 -30.13 -9.47
N TYR A 393 20.33 -30.19 -10.79
CA TYR A 393 21.55 -29.99 -11.57
C TYR A 393 21.54 -28.70 -12.35
N TYR A 394 22.71 -28.09 -12.55
CA TYR A 394 22.91 -27.12 -13.62
C TYR A 394 22.85 -27.81 -14.98
N PRO A 395 22.38 -27.14 -16.04
CA PRO A 395 22.42 -27.71 -17.40
C PRO A 395 23.82 -27.62 -18.01
N GLN A 396 24.85 -27.78 -17.22
CA GLN A 396 26.29 -27.63 -17.54
C GLN A 396 27.10 -28.67 -16.78
N THR A 397 28.20 -29.11 -17.41
CA THR A 397 29.19 -29.98 -16.78
C THR A 397 30.07 -29.17 -15.79
N LYS A 398 30.77 -29.87 -14.91
CA LYS A 398 31.77 -29.27 -14.00
C LYS A 398 32.83 -28.46 -14.79
N GLN A 399 33.27 -28.99 -15.94
CA GLN A 399 34.29 -28.33 -16.75
C GLN A 399 33.75 -27.02 -17.40
N GLU A 400 32.51 -27.04 -17.89
CA GLU A 400 31.87 -25.86 -18.47
C GLU A 400 31.64 -24.76 -17.44
N LEU A 401 31.33 -25.09 -16.18
CA LEU A 401 31.19 -24.12 -15.10
C LEU A 401 32.52 -23.45 -14.70
N LEU A 402 33.63 -24.19 -14.81
CA LEU A 402 34.97 -23.70 -14.51
C LEU A 402 35.59 -22.86 -15.66
N ASP A 403 35.13 -23.06 -16.90
CA ASP A 403 35.64 -22.33 -18.06
C ASP A 403 34.90 -21.00 -18.25
N ALA A 404 35.56 -19.90 -17.90
CA ALA A 404 35.03 -18.54 -18.11
C ALA A 404 34.71 -18.20 -19.58
N ASN A 405 35.22 -18.99 -20.54
CA ASN A 405 34.96 -18.83 -21.97
C ASN A 405 33.95 -19.86 -22.52
N ALA A 406 33.37 -20.68 -21.67
CA ALA A 406 32.35 -21.65 -22.10
C ALA A 406 31.18 -20.92 -22.77
N PRO A 407 30.61 -21.49 -23.83
CA PRO A 407 29.43 -20.90 -24.46
C PRO A 407 28.27 -20.88 -23.47
N ALA A 408 27.48 -19.82 -23.55
CA ALA A 408 26.30 -19.70 -22.72
C ALA A 408 25.36 -20.91 -22.95
N SER A 409 24.79 -21.44 -21.86
CA SER A 409 23.84 -22.55 -21.93
C SER A 409 22.68 -22.23 -22.90
N PRO A 410 22.34 -23.15 -23.81
CA PRO A 410 21.17 -23.01 -24.69
C PRO A 410 19.85 -23.03 -23.91
N LEU A 411 19.85 -23.48 -22.66
CA LEU A 411 18.71 -23.54 -21.77
C LEU A 411 18.45 -22.24 -21.00
N ARG A 412 19.17 -21.15 -21.33
CA ARG A 412 18.84 -19.82 -20.79
C ARG A 412 17.45 -19.39 -21.21
N LEU A 413 16.74 -18.80 -20.28
CA LEU A 413 15.34 -18.41 -20.48
C LEU A 413 15.17 -17.49 -21.71
N ARG A 414 16.05 -16.52 -21.86
CA ARG A 414 16.01 -15.58 -22.98
C ARG A 414 16.12 -16.27 -24.36
N GLU A 415 16.92 -17.31 -24.45
CA GLU A 415 17.08 -18.06 -25.69
C GLU A 415 15.87 -18.95 -25.99
N LEU A 416 15.32 -19.62 -24.98
CA LEU A 416 14.09 -20.40 -25.11
C LEU A 416 12.89 -19.48 -25.46
N GLY A 417 12.78 -18.32 -24.81
CA GLY A 417 11.75 -17.36 -25.08
C GLY A 417 11.80 -16.78 -26.50
N LYS A 418 13.01 -16.49 -27.03
CA LYS A 418 13.17 -16.05 -28.43
C LYS A 418 12.63 -17.06 -29.43
N GLN A 419 12.89 -18.34 -29.21
CA GLN A 419 12.38 -19.42 -30.06
C GLN A 419 10.85 -19.52 -30.01
N ALA A 420 10.25 -19.25 -28.86
CA ALA A 420 8.81 -19.25 -28.64
C ALA A 420 8.11 -17.92 -28.98
N GLY A 421 8.85 -16.87 -29.33
CA GLY A 421 8.30 -15.50 -29.51
C GLY A 421 7.76 -14.90 -28.20
N ALA A 422 8.27 -15.35 -27.04
CA ALA A 422 7.88 -14.90 -25.71
C ALA A 422 8.88 -13.87 -25.16
N THR A 423 8.36 -12.86 -24.46
CA THR A 423 9.20 -11.85 -23.79
C THR A 423 9.50 -12.30 -22.38
N LEU A 424 10.77 -12.25 -21.97
CA LEU A 424 11.21 -12.62 -20.64
C LEU A 424 10.54 -11.71 -19.58
N PRO A 425 9.90 -12.28 -18.54
CA PRO A 425 9.38 -11.50 -17.43
C PRO A 425 10.49 -10.79 -16.65
N ALA A 426 10.25 -9.53 -16.25
CA ALA A 426 11.22 -8.71 -15.51
C ALA A 426 11.73 -9.37 -14.21
N GLY A 427 10.88 -10.17 -13.55
CA GLY A 427 11.26 -10.90 -12.34
C GLY A 427 12.30 -12.02 -12.53
N LEU A 428 12.59 -12.41 -13.79
CA LEU A 428 13.57 -13.44 -14.12
C LEU A 428 14.86 -12.90 -14.75
N GLU A 429 14.96 -11.61 -15.04
CA GLU A 429 16.09 -11.03 -15.80
C GLU A 429 17.46 -11.21 -15.14
N ASN A 430 17.48 -11.24 -13.80
CA ASN A 430 18.69 -11.41 -13.00
C ASN A 430 18.65 -12.71 -12.16
N SER A 431 17.86 -13.68 -12.58
CA SER A 431 17.75 -14.97 -11.88
C SER A 431 18.88 -15.91 -12.26
N ASP A 432 19.13 -16.89 -11.39
CA ASP A 432 20.10 -17.93 -11.64
C ASP A 432 19.76 -18.75 -12.89
N VAL A 433 18.49 -19.05 -13.10
CA VAL A 433 18.00 -19.74 -14.31
C VAL A 433 18.14 -18.94 -15.62
N GLU A 434 18.27 -17.60 -15.56
CA GLU A 434 18.66 -16.80 -16.72
C GLU A 434 20.17 -16.80 -16.91
N SER A 435 20.95 -16.85 -15.83
CA SER A 435 22.41 -16.82 -15.89
C SER A 435 22.97 -18.16 -16.37
N HIS A 436 22.51 -19.27 -15.80
CA HIS A 436 23.04 -20.62 -16.04
C HIS A 436 22.13 -21.48 -16.93
N GLY A 437 20.84 -21.17 -17.03
CA GLY A 437 19.81 -21.97 -17.71
C GLY A 437 18.88 -22.66 -16.74
N LEU A 438 17.81 -23.28 -17.27
CA LEU A 438 16.87 -24.04 -16.47
C LEU A 438 17.60 -25.13 -15.70
N TYR A 439 17.29 -25.25 -14.41
CA TYR A 439 17.72 -26.41 -13.63
C TYR A 439 17.22 -27.71 -14.24
N VAL A 440 17.92 -28.78 -13.97
CA VAL A 440 17.57 -30.13 -14.48
C VAL A 440 17.28 -31.08 -13.31
N LEU A 441 16.19 -31.85 -13.43
CA LEU A 441 15.77 -32.85 -12.45
C LEU A 441 15.46 -34.17 -13.18
N ARG A 442 15.85 -35.28 -12.60
CA ARG A 442 15.54 -36.62 -13.11
C ARG A 442 14.06 -36.91 -13.02
N GLU A 443 13.53 -37.58 -14.04
CA GLU A 443 12.14 -38.06 -14.05
C GLU A 443 11.84 -38.98 -12.85
N SER A 444 12.73 -39.88 -12.49
CA SER A 444 12.58 -40.78 -11.35
C SER A 444 12.41 -40.02 -10.03
N GLN A 445 13.18 -38.93 -9.81
CA GLN A 445 13.07 -38.09 -8.60
C GLN A 445 11.81 -37.23 -8.61
N HIS A 446 11.41 -36.72 -9.79
CA HIS A 446 10.13 -36.03 -9.92
C HIS A 446 8.96 -36.97 -9.64
N ASN A 447 9.00 -38.19 -10.14
CA ASN A 447 8.01 -39.22 -9.88
C ASN A 447 7.97 -39.65 -8.40
N ALA A 448 9.13 -39.71 -7.73
CA ALA A 448 9.20 -39.91 -6.29
C ALA A 448 8.51 -38.77 -5.52
N LEU A 449 8.71 -37.51 -5.95
CA LEU A 449 8.04 -36.34 -5.39
C LEU A 449 6.52 -36.38 -5.61
N LEU A 450 6.07 -36.75 -6.81
CA LEU A 450 4.65 -36.94 -7.12
C LEU A 450 4.00 -38.02 -6.26
N ALA A 451 4.67 -39.19 -6.16
CA ALA A 451 4.21 -40.30 -5.31
C ALA A 451 4.13 -39.86 -3.83
N TYR A 452 5.14 -39.16 -3.33
CA TYR A 452 5.17 -38.60 -1.98
C TYR A 452 3.99 -37.65 -1.68
N ARG A 453 3.52 -36.92 -2.70
CA ARG A 453 2.34 -36.05 -2.65
C ARG A 453 1.03 -36.75 -3.01
N GLY A 454 1.05 -38.07 -3.25
CA GLY A 454 -0.13 -38.84 -3.66
C GLY A 454 -0.68 -38.43 -5.03
N LYS A 455 0.18 -38.03 -5.95
CA LYS A 455 -0.15 -37.63 -7.32
C LYS A 455 0.23 -38.71 -8.33
N PRO A 456 -0.43 -38.78 -9.49
CA PRO A 456 -0.05 -39.68 -10.54
C PRO A 456 1.35 -39.36 -11.05
N GLN A 457 2.12 -40.40 -11.34
CA GLN A 457 3.45 -40.33 -11.94
C GLN A 457 3.34 -39.98 -13.43
N VAL A 458 4.39 -39.38 -13.98
CA VAL A 458 4.52 -39.04 -15.40
C VAL A 458 5.45 -40.02 -16.08
N ASP A 459 5.29 -40.19 -17.40
CA ASP A 459 6.16 -41.01 -18.27
C ASP A 459 6.58 -40.14 -19.45
N LEU A 460 7.86 -39.80 -19.51
CA LEU A 460 8.43 -38.92 -20.54
C LEU A 460 8.92 -39.67 -21.76
N GLY A 461 8.99 -41.03 -21.69
CA GLY A 461 9.64 -41.81 -22.71
C GLY A 461 11.13 -41.49 -22.81
N SER A 462 11.70 -41.58 -24.02
CA SER A 462 13.15 -41.34 -24.25
C SER A 462 13.48 -39.92 -24.70
N ASP A 463 12.49 -39.14 -25.13
CA ASP A 463 12.68 -37.83 -25.76
C ASP A 463 11.73 -36.71 -25.27
N GLY A 464 10.96 -37.00 -24.23
CA GLY A 464 10.06 -36.04 -23.61
C GLY A 464 10.73 -35.15 -22.55
N TYR A 465 10.22 -33.95 -22.36
CA TYR A 465 10.53 -33.14 -21.20
C TYR A 465 9.31 -32.42 -20.67
N LEU A 466 9.35 -32.06 -19.38
CA LEU A 466 8.41 -31.16 -18.72
C LEU A 466 9.15 -29.94 -18.13
N ILE A 467 8.44 -28.86 -17.93
CA ILE A 467 8.92 -27.74 -17.09
C ILE A 467 8.04 -27.68 -15.84
N SER A 468 8.65 -27.65 -14.67
CA SER A 468 7.98 -27.38 -13.41
C SER A 468 8.43 -26.03 -12.85
N CYS A 469 7.47 -25.27 -12.27
CA CYS A 469 7.73 -23.94 -11.71
C CYS A 469 6.65 -23.60 -10.71
N ASP A 470 7.00 -23.20 -9.47
CA ASP A 470 6.03 -22.80 -8.44
C ASP A 470 5.89 -21.28 -8.31
N MET A 471 6.55 -20.52 -9.18
CA MET A 471 6.49 -19.08 -9.24
C MET A 471 5.14 -18.57 -9.80
N GLY A 472 4.92 -17.27 -9.67
CA GLY A 472 3.64 -16.64 -10.02
C GLY A 472 3.21 -16.76 -11.48
N GLU A 473 1.94 -16.41 -11.73
CA GLU A 473 1.26 -16.56 -13.02
C GLU A 473 2.02 -15.93 -14.21
N SER A 474 2.76 -14.84 -13.97
CA SER A 474 3.55 -14.19 -15.03
C SER A 474 4.69 -15.07 -15.54
N ILE A 475 5.30 -15.85 -14.65
CA ILE A 475 6.43 -16.74 -14.96
C ILE A 475 5.91 -18.06 -15.54
N SER A 476 4.87 -18.64 -14.94
CA SER A 476 4.26 -19.86 -15.48
C SER A 476 3.70 -19.66 -16.88
N ASN A 477 3.03 -18.54 -17.16
CA ASN A 477 2.57 -18.19 -18.52
C ASN A 477 3.71 -18.02 -19.54
N TYR A 478 4.90 -17.65 -19.10
CA TYR A 478 6.08 -17.58 -19.95
C TYR A 478 6.51 -18.99 -20.37
N TYR A 479 6.58 -19.93 -19.44
CA TYR A 479 6.88 -21.32 -19.75
C TYR A 479 5.78 -22.00 -20.55
N ASP A 480 4.51 -21.70 -20.30
CA ASP A 480 3.40 -22.21 -21.12
C ASP A 480 3.56 -21.84 -22.61
N LYS A 481 4.03 -20.64 -22.90
CA LYS A 481 4.31 -20.22 -24.29
C LYS A 481 5.45 -21.02 -24.92
N ILE A 482 6.50 -21.32 -24.15
CA ILE A 482 7.63 -22.14 -24.61
C ILE A 482 7.17 -23.58 -24.90
N LEU A 483 6.40 -24.17 -24.00
CA LEU A 483 5.87 -25.52 -24.14
C LEU A 483 4.85 -25.61 -25.29
N ALA A 484 3.94 -24.64 -25.40
CA ALA A 484 2.94 -24.59 -26.47
C ALA A 484 3.55 -24.38 -27.87
N ALA A 485 4.68 -23.66 -27.95
CA ALA A 485 5.45 -23.48 -29.18
C ALA A 485 6.21 -24.74 -29.62
N GLY A 486 6.29 -25.75 -28.75
CA GLY A 486 7.00 -27.01 -29.01
C GLY A 486 8.52 -26.82 -29.14
N VAL A 487 9.10 -25.89 -28.35
CA VAL A 487 10.53 -25.56 -28.44
C VAL A 487 11.37 -26.81 -28.09
N PRO A 488 12.21 -27.32 -29.03
CA PRO A 488 13.08 -28.45 -28.72
C PRO A 488 14.24 -28.01 -27.84
N VAL A 489 14.62 -28.87 -26.90
CA VAL A 489 15.75 -28.68 -25.98
C VAL A 489 16.82 -29.72 -26.27
N ARG A 490 18.09 -29.29 -26.28
CA ARG A 490 19.23 -30.21 -26.44
C ARG A 490 20.05 -30.27 -25.15
N LEU A 491 20.23 -31.50 -24.64
CA LEU A 491 20.98 -31.75 -23.43
C LEU A 491 21.67 -33.13 -23.54
N GLY A 492 22.97 -33.23 -23.21
CA GLY A 492 23.70 -34.47 -23.23
C GLY A 492 23.72 -35.21 -24.60
N GLY A 493 23.57 -34.47 -25.69
CA GLY A 493 23.47 -35.04 -27.05
C GLY A 493 22.04 -35.49 -27.45
N HIS A 494 21.09 -35.46 -26.54
CA HIS A 494 19.69 -35.80 -26.78
C HIS A 494 18.91 -34.55 -27.26
N GLU A 495 17.97 -34.73 -28.19
CA GLU A 495 17.02 -33.71 -28.61
C GLU A 495 15.65 -34.02 -28.00
N LEU A 496 15.24 -33.20 -27.01
CA LEU A 496 14.03 -33.44 -26.23
C LEU A 496 12.90 -32.53 -26.74
N ARG A 497 11.66 -32.98 -26.60
CA ARG A 497 10.44 -32.25 -26.98
C ARG A 497 9.48 -32.16 -25.78
N PRO A 498 8.67 -31.10 -25.69
CA PRO A 498 7.72 -30.96 -24.59
C PRO A 498 6.70 -32.11 -24.64
N ALA A 499 6.57 -32.82 -23.53
CA ALA A 499 5.57 -33.89 -23.34
C ALA A 499 4.19 -33.27 -23.05
N GLU A 500 4.15 -32.08 -22.44
CA GLU A 500 2.93 -31.34 -22.12
C GLU A 500 3.02 -29.90 -22.67
N LYS A 501 1.85 -29.22 -22.78
CA LYS A 501 1.73 -27.86 -23.30
C LYS A 501 1.64 -26.79 -22.20
N SER A 502 1.60 -27.20 -20.95
CA SER A 502 1.50 -26.33 -19.78
C SER A 502 2.47 -26.74 -18.69
N VAL A 503 2.94 -25.74 -17.94
CA VAL A 503 3.83 -25.96 -16.81
C VAL A 503 3.08 -26.59 -15.62
N ASP A 504 3.71 -27.51 -14.92
CA ASP A 504 3.18 -27.97 -13.62
C ASP A 504 3.51 -26.93 -12.54
N VAL A 505 2.49 -26.26 -12.04
CA VAL A 505 2.61 -25.27 -10.96
C VAL A 505 2.25 -25.87 -9.59
N ALA A 506 1.36 -26.85 -9.59
CA ALA A 506 0.75 -27.32 -8.34
C ALA A 506 1.67 -28.22 -7.50
N ASN A 507 2.57 -28.94 -8.17
CA ASN A 507 3.43 -29.94 -7.51
C ASN A 507 4.92 -29.62 -7.63
N SER A 508 5.26 -28.37 -7.95
CA SER A 508 6.59 -27.95 -8.38
C SER A 508 7.51 -27.45 -7.29
N ALA A 509 7.01 -27.24 -6.06
CA ALA A 509 7.84 -26.77 -4.95
C ALA A 509 8.90 -27.82 -4.62
N ILE A 510 10.17 -27.45 -4.63
CA ILE A 510 11.34 -28.31 -4.39
C ILE A 510 11.94 -28.09 -3.00
N ALA A 511 11.51 -27.07 -2.29
CA ALA A 511 11.81 -26.78 -0.89
C ALA A 511 10.72 -25.88 -0.32
N ASP A 512 10.65 -25.76 1.00
CA ASP A 512 9.77 -24.77 1.65
C ASP A 512 10.30 -23.36 1.44
N SER A 513 9.42 -22.41 1.11
CA SER A 513 9.79 -21.04 0.79
C SER A 513 8.64 -20.07 1.02
N ALA A 514 8.97 -18.80 1.24
CA ALA A 514 7.99 -17.72 1.38
C ALA A 514 7.24 -17.37 0.09
N MET A 515 7.88 -17.51 -1.08
CA MET A 515 7.37 -17.01 -2.37
C MET A 515 7.48 -18.00 -3.53
N GLY A 516 7.90 -19.23 -3.26
CA GLY A 516 8.24 -20.23 -4.26
C GLY A 516 9.72 -20.61 -4.20
N SER A 517 10.01 -21.86 -4.45
CA SER A 517 11.36 -22.45 -4.38
C SER A 517 11.90 -22.85 -5.76
N ASN A 518 11.03 -22.91 -6.76
CA ASN A 518 11.35 -23.42 -8.09
C ASN A 518 11.11 -22.35 -9.17
N PRO A 519 12.16 -21.61 -9.57
CA PRO A 519 12.05 -20.60 -10.63
C PRO A 519 11.91 -21.20 -12.04
N GLY A 520 12.18 -22.50 -12.19
CA GLY A 520 12.06 -23.26 -13.42
C GLY A 520 13.01 -24.45 -13.45
N THR A 521 12.45 -25.66 -13.47
CA THR A 521 13.18 -26.92 -13.56
C THR A 521 12.70 -27.72 -14.75
N LEU A 522 13.65 -28.14 -15.56
CA LEU A 522 13.45 -29.05 -16.67
C LEU A 522 13.50 -30.51 -16.15
N ILE A 523 12.42 -31.25 -16.30
CA ILE A 523 12.33 -32.64 -15.93
C ILE A 523 12.61 -33.48 -17.18
N VAL A 524 13.57 -34.37 -17.11
CA VAL A 524 14.04 -35.15 -18.25
C VAL A 524 14.21 -36.61 -17.84
N PRO A 525 14.20 -37.57 -18.80
CA PRO A 525 14.53 -38.96 -18.55
C PRO A 525 15.89 -39.10 -17.86
N ASP A 526 16.04 -40.07 -16.98
CA ASP A 526 17.25 -40.28 -16.16
C ASP A 526 18.50 -40.49 -17.02
N GLU A 527 18.39 -41.19 -18.13
CA GLU A 527 19.47 -41.44 -19.09
C GLU A 527 20.09 -40.15 -19.65
N VAL A 528 19.27 -39.09 -19.83
CA VAL A 528 19.74 -37.81 -20.33
C VAL A 528 20.65 -37.12 -19.34
N VAL A 529 20.35 -37.25 -18.04
CA VAL A 529 21.20 -36.67 -16.98
C VAL A 529 22.50 -37.45 -16.85
N ASP A 530 22.45 -38.78 -16.97
CA ASP A 530 23.63 -39.63 -16.89
C ASP A 530 24.59 -39.40 -18.07
N ASP A 531 24.04 -39.26 -19.30
CA ASP A 531 24.84 -39.01 -20.50
C ASP A 531 25.41 -37.59 -20.55
N ALA A 532 24.75 -36.61 -19.91
CA ALA A 532 25.14 -35.23 -19.94
C ALA A 532 26.21 -34.82 -18.91
N ASP A 533 26.53 -35.69 -17.93
CA ASP A 533 27.51 -35.46 -16.84
C ASP A 533 27.32 -34.08 -16.16
N LEU A 534 26.07 -33.78 -15.77
CA LEU A 534 25.68 -32.48 -15.24
C LEU A 534 26.22 -32.25 -13.82
N TYR A 535 26.65 -31.01 -13.57
CA TYR A 535 27.08 -30.62 -12.21
C TYR A 535 25.88 -30.36 -11.28
N PRO A 536 25.88 -30.95 -10.04
CA PRO A 536 24.83 -30.72 -9.08
C PRO A 536 24.84 -29.23 -8.60
N SER A 537 23.67 -28.61 -8.62
CA SER A 537 23.46 -27.26 -8.12
C SER A 537 23.13 -27.27 -6.63
N PHE A 538 22.14 -28.07 -6.27
CA PHE A 538 21.73 -28.26 -4.88
C PHE A 538 20.95 -29.57 -4.71
N SER A 539 20.91 -30.06 -3.47
CA SER A 539 20.05 -31.16 -3.06
C SER A 539 19.04 -30.69 -2.03
N SER A 540 17.80 -31.15 -2.12
CA SER A 540 16.71 -30.80 -1.20
C SER A 540 16.10 -32.06 -0.60
N LEU A 541 16.11 -32.19 0.73
CA LEU A 541 15.46 -33.25 1.48
C LEU A 541 14.11 -32.75 2.00
N LEU A 542 13.04 -33.47 1.68
CA LEU A 542 11.66 -33.13 2.05
C LEU A 542 11.15 -34.16 3.07
N VAL A 543 10.62 -33.69 4.20
CA VAL A 543 10.19 -34.50 5.34
C VAL A 543 8.81 -34.10 5.81
N ASN A 544 7.87 -35.07 5.87
CA ASN A 544 6.59 -34.90 6.59
C ASN A 544 6.67 -35.68 7.91
N TYR A 545 6.20 -35.08 9.00
CA TYR A 545 6.22 -35.75 10.29
C TYR A 545 5.18 -36.87 10.36
N LYS A 546 5.58 -38.02 10.88
CA LYS A 546 4.68 -39.15 11.06
C LYS A 546 3.66 -38.88 12.16
N ARG A 547 2.55 -39.63 12.11
CA ARG A 547 1.51 -39.56 13.14
C ARG A 547 2.08 -39.84 14.53
N GLY A 548 1.87 -38.93 15.48
CA GLY A 548 2.35 -39.04 16.86
C GLY A 548 3.60 -38.22 17.19
N VAL A 549 4.27 -37.64 16.18
CA VAL A 549 5.33 -36.64 16.35
C VAL A 549 4.68 -35.26 16.29
N SER A 550 4.83 -34.46 17.33
CA SER A 550 4.35 -33.07 17.27
C SER A 550 5.29 -32.22 16.42
N VAL A 551 4.75 -31.11 15.86
CA VAL A 551 5.55 -30.17 15.05
C VAL A 551 6.75 -29.64 15.83
N GLU A 552 6.57 -29.33 17.12
CA GLU A 552 7.64 -28.85 18.00
C GLU A 552 8.72 -29.92 18.22
N GLN A 553 8.31 -31.16 18.38
CA GLN A 553 9.24 -32.29 18.56
C GLN A 553 10.04 -32.55 17.27
N GLY A 554 9.35 -32.58 16.11
CA GLY A 554 9.99 -32.79 14.81
C GLY A 554 10.99 -31.66 14.51
N ASN A 555 10.57 -30.40 14.70
CA ASN A 555 11.45 -29.26 14.52
C ASN A 555 12.68 -29.31 15.45
N ALA A 556 12.49 -29.61 16.73
CA ALA A 556 13.61 -29.70 17.68
C ALA A 556 14.62 -30.82 17.32
N MET A 557 14.15 -31.91 16.72
CA MET A 557 15.03 -33.00 16.29
C MET A 557 15.81 -32.69 15.02
N LEU A 558 15.17 -31.99 14.04
CA LEU A 558 15.77 -31.73 12.74
C LEU A 558 16.44 -30.35 12.64
N SER A 559 15.85 -29.25 13.14
CA SER A 559 16.38 -27.91 13.01
C SER A 559 17.49 -27.53 13.99
N SER A 560 17.62 -28.27 15.11
CA SER A 560 18.66 -27.97 16.11
C SER A 560 20.10 -28.18 15.65
N ARG A 561 20.31 -28.71 14.43
CA ARG A 561 21.64 -29.12 13.91
C ARG A 561 21.96 -28.62 12.50
N THR A 562 21.31 -27.61 12.04
CA THR A 562 21.55 -26.97 10.72
C THR A 562 22.79 -26.07 10.65
N GLY A 563 23.59 -26.02 11.68
CA GLY A 563 24.90 -25.38 11.60
C GLY A 563 25.91 -26.41 11.10
N THR A 564 26.30 -26.26 9.83
CA THR A 564 27.48 -26.88 9.24
C THR A 564 27.88 -28.26 9.83
N THR A 565 27.76 -29.30 9.07
CA THR A 565 28.48 -30.57 9.31
C THR A 565 29.97 -30.28 9.35
N SER A 566 30.46 -29.75 10.44
CA SER A 566 31.87 -29.79 10.74
C SER A 566 32.19 -31.19 11.30
N SER A 567 32.30 -32.17 10.42
CA SER A 567 33.29 -33.21 10.66
C SER A 567 34.55 -32.46 11.05
N GLU A 568 35.26 -32.87 12.10
CA GLU A 568 36.51 -32.28 12.56
C GLU A 568 37.42 -31.96 11.37
N VAL A 569 37.41 -30.69 10.94
CA VAL A 569 38.18 -30.25 9.77
C VAL A 569 39.62 -30.09 10.23
N ARG A 570 40.49 -30.95 9.72
CA ARG A 570 41.95 -30.83 9.97
C ARG A 570 42.53 -29.78 9.05
N GLU A 571 43.53 -29.05 9.57
CA GLU A 571 44.30 -28.08 8.79
C GLU A 571 44.80 -28.70 7.47
N GLY A 572 44.55 -28.05 6.33
CA GLY A 572 44.86 -28.53 4.98
C GLY A 572 43.93 -29.64 4.44
N ALA A 573 42.82 -29.91 5.07
CA ALA A 573 41.84 -30.83 4.54
C ALA A 573 41.12 -30.23 3.32
N SER A 574 40.87 -31.12 2.32
CA SER A 574 39.94 -30.82 1.22
C SER A 574 38.51 -31.09 1.71
N VAL A 575 37.69 -30.06 1.73
CA VAL A 575 36.31 -30.15 2.22
C VAL A 575 35.35 -29.89 1.06
N PRO A 576 34.32 -30.72 0.87
CA PRO A 576 33.28 -30.41 -0.10
C PRO A 576 32.67 -29.04 0.20
N ALA A 577 32.65 -28.17 -0.81
CA ALA A 577 32.14 -26.81 -0.65
C ALA A 577 30.61 -26.82 -0.83
N PHE A 578 29.91 -26.77 0.29
CA PHE A 578 28.47 -26.59 0.32
C PHE A 578 28.05 -25.74 1.50
N TRP A 579 26.90 -25.11 1.38
CA TRP A 579 26.21 -24.45 2.48
C TRP A 579 24.78 -24.92 2.53
N GLY A 580 24.21 -25.01 3.71
CA GLY A 580 22.88 -25.56 3.90
C GLY A 580 21.96 -24.63 4.68
N ALA A 581 20.68 -24.69 4.37
CA ALA A 581 19.64 -24.07 5.17
C ALA A 581 18.49 -25.04 5.36
N SER A 582 17.93 -25.05 6.56
CA SER A 582 16.68 -25.74 6.85
C SER A 582 15.54 -24.75 7.03
N VAL A 583 14.37 -25.15 6.59
CA VAL A 583 13.15 -24.40 6.74
C VAL A 583 12.07 -25.31 7.28
N THR A 584 11.33 -24.85 8.28
CA THR A 584 10.15 -25.55 8.76
C THR A 584 8.89 -24.81 8.30
N ARG A 585 7.87 -25.58 7.91
CA ARG A 585 6.57 -25.03 7.55
C ARG A 585 5.99 -24.13 8.64
N SER A 586 6.12 -24.53 9.91
CA SER A 586 5.60 -23.77 11.04
C SER A 586 6.30 -22.42 11.23
N GLU A 587 7.63 -22.34 11.07
CA GLU A 587 8.38 -21.10 11.14
C GLU A 587 8.03 -20.19 9.97
N MET A 588 7.96 -20.73 8.75
CA MET A 588 7.58 -19.99 7.57
C MET A 588 6.16 -19.39 7.69
N PHE A 589 5.19 -20.20 8.15
CA PHE A 589 3.84 -19.69 8.40
C PHE A 589 3.80 -18.67 9.52
N SER A 590 4.56 -18.86 10.61
CA SER A 590 4.64 -17.90 11.71
C SER A 590 5.22 -16.57 11.23
N GLN A 591 6.35 -16.61 10.50
CA GLN A 591 7.01 -15.41 9.96
C GLN A 591 6.10 -14.68 8.96
N MET A 592 5.50 -15.42 8.02
CA MET A 592 4.61 -14.83 7.03
C MET A 592 3.33 -14.26 7.64
N ASN A 593 2.73 -14.92 8.62
CA ASN A 593 1.59 -14.40 9.35
C ASN A 593 1.93 -13.09 10.06
N SER A 594 3.12 -12.99 10.65
CA SER A 594 3.60 -11.76 11.29
C SER A 594 3.73 -10.61 10.28
N ILE A 595 4.41 -10.85 9.14
CA ILE A 595 4.57 -9.85 8.06
C ILE A 595 3.20 -9.46 7.49
N ASN A 596 2.36 -10.44 7.18
CA ASN A 596 1.03 -10.22 6.60
C ASN A 596 0.12 -9.45 7.56
N GLY A 597 0.17 -9.78 8.85
CA GLY A 597 -0.53 -9.05 9.88
C GLY A 597 -0.11 -7.59 9.93
N THR A 598 1.19 -7.32 9.91
CA THR A 598 1.75 -5.96 9.91
C THR A 598 1.32 -5.16 8.69
N VAL A 599 1.45 -5.74 7.49
CA VAL A 599 1.04 -5.08 6.24
C VAL A 599 -0.46 -4.81 6.23
N SER A 600 -1.29 -5.79 6.63
CA SER A 600 -2.75 -5.63 6.75
C SER A 600 -3.11 -4.51 7.70
N TYR A 601 -2.49 -4.51 8.89
CA TYR A 601 -2.73 -3.50 9.91
C TYR A 601 -2.41 -2.10 9.40
N LEU A 602 -1.22 -1.90 8.84
CA LEU A 602 -0.82 -0.61 8.28
C LEU A 602 -1.77 -0.15 7.18
N ALA A 603 -2.10 -1.04 6.25
CA ALA A 603 -2.97 -0.71 5.14
C ALA A 603 -4.36 -0.26 5.60
N ILE A 604 -4.98 -1.02 6.49
CA ILE A 604 -6.32 -0.72 7.04
C ILE A 604 -6.28 0.55 7.88
N TYR A 605 -5.25 0.69 8.73
CA TYR A 605 -5.12 1.85 9.61
C TYR A 605 -4.93 3.15 8.83
N ILE A 606 -4.02 3.16 7.85
CA ILE A 606 -3.79 4.31 6.96
C ILE A 606 -5.08 4.67 6.23
N GLY A 607 -5.76 3.67 5.65
CA GLY A 607 -7.01 3.89 4.96
C GLY A 607 -8.09 4.49 5.85
N PHE A 608 -8.26 3.95 7.06
CA PHE A 608 -9.25 4.43 8.03
C PHE A 608 -8.98 5.88 8.47
N VAL A 609 -7.73 6.20 8.80
CA VAL A 609 -7.28 7.55 9.17
C VAL A 609 -7.55 8.55 8.03
N LEU A 610 -7.20 8.19 6.79
CA LEU A 610 -7.42 9.05 5.63
C LEU A 610 -8.91 9.26 5.32
N VAL A 611 -9.74 8.23 5.50
CA VAL A 611 -11.21 8.36 5.34
C VAL A 611 -11.79 9.31 6.37
N ILE A 612 -11.39 9.20 7.63
CA ILE A 612 -11.85 10.12 8.69
C ILE A 612 -11.42 11.55 8.38
N ALA A 613 -10.16 11.75 7.98
CA ALA A 613 -9.64 13.07 7.62
C ALA A 613 -10.42 13.67 6.43
N CYS A 614 -10.65 12.88 5.39
CA CYS A 614 -11.44 13.28 4.22
C CYS A 614 -12.87 13.66 4.61
N ALA A 615 -13.49 12.82 5.41
CA ALA A 615 -14.83 13.02 5.93
C ALA A 615 -14.95 14.34 6.72
N ALA A 616 -13.97 14.64 7.56
CA ALA A 616 -13.90 15.88 8.31
C ALA A 616 -13.82 17.11 7.41
N ILE A 617 -12.92 17.07 6.42
CA ILE A 617 -12.76 18.19 5.44
C ILE A 617 -14.08 18.46 4.74
N LEU A 618 -14.73 17.41 4.21
CA LEU A 618 -16.00 17.52 3.49
C LEU A 618 -17.12 18.08 4.38
N ALA A 619 -17.23 17.61 5.63
CA ALA A 619 -18.27 18.11 6.54
C ALA A 619 -18.13 19.59 6.81
N ILE A 620 -16.92 20.02 7.19
CA ILE A 620 -16.66 21.43 7.50
C ILE A 620 -16.96 22.28 6.29
N GLN A 621 -16.45 21.86 5.12
CA GLN A 621 -16.66 22.55 3.87
C GLN A 621 -18.14 22.67 3.53
N GLN A 622 -18.90 21.60 3.70
CA GLN A 622 -20.34 21.59 3.40
C GLN A 622 -21.14 22.39 4.41
N LEU A 623 -20.87 22.22 5.71
CA LEU A 623 -21.57 22.96 6.76
C LEU A 623 -21.31 24.46 6.67
N SER A 624 -20.05 24.85 6.42
CA SER A 624 -19.68 26.25 6.13
C SER A 624 -20.44 26.79 4.94
N SER A 625 -20.45 26.04 3.85
CA SER A 625 -21.11 26.39 2.59
C SER A 625 -22.62 26.61 2.75
N VAL A 626 -23.30 25.72 3.47
CA VAL A 626 -24.74 25.81 3.74
C VAL A 626 -25.05 26.97 4.67
N SER A 627 -24.21 27.22 5.67
CA SER A 627 -24.36 28.33 6.59
C SER A 627 -24.22 29.68 5.87
N ASP A 628 -23.25 29.82 4.95
CA ASP A 628 -23.04 31.03 4.16
C ASP A 628 -24.22 31.28 3.19
N ALA A 629 -24.83 30.22 2.68
CA ALA A 629 -26.02 30.30 1.81
C ALA A 629 -27.34 30.49 2.57
N GLY A 630 -27.34 30.55 3.90
CA GLY A 630 -28.54 30.62 4.73
C GLY A 630 -29.47 31.80 4.36
N ARG A 631 -28.92 32.98 4.03
CA ARG A 631 -29.69 34.13 3.54
C ARG A 631 -30.39 33.84 2.21
N SER A 632 -29.70 33.18 1.29
CA SER A 632 -30.28 32.81 -0.02
C SER A 632 -31.41 31.80 0.11
N TYR A 633 -31.31 30.82 1.01
CA TYR A 633 -32.38 29.88 1.30
C TYR A 633 -33.57 30.54 1.98
N ARG A 634 -33.34 31.55 2.82
CA ARG A 634 -34.42 32.34 3.42
C ARG A 634 -35.20 33.12 2.34
N VAL A 635 -34.51 33.81 1.44
CA VAL A 635 -35.14 34.52 0.32
C VAL A 635 -35.98 33.56 -0.55
N LEU A 636 -35.49 32.36 -0.82
CA LEU A 636 -36.26 31.35 -1.56
C LEU A 636 -37.54 30.95 -0.82
N SER A 637 -37.49 30.80 0.49
CA SER A 637 -38.66 30.51 1.32
C SER A 637 -39.65 31.68 1.34
N GLU A 638 -39.17 32.93 1.36
CA GLU A 638 -39.98 34.14 1.27
C GLU A 638 -40.64 34.28 -0.12
N LEU A 639 -40.01 33.78 -1.17
CA LEU A 639 -40.55 33.72 -2.53
C LEU A 639 -41.54 32.55 -2.74
N GLY A 640 -41.90 31.78 -1.68
CA GLY A 640 -42.87 30.72 -1.70
C GLY A 640 -42.33 29.32 -2.09
N CYS A 641 -41.00 29.12 -2.13
CA CYS A 641 -40.46 27.80 -2.37
C CYS A 641 -40.70 26.88 -1.18
N ASP A 642 -41.20 25.66 -1.48
CA ASP A 642 -41.45 24.63 -0.48
C ASP A 642 -40.13 24.08 0.15
N MET A 643 -40.19 23.73 1.42
CA MET A 643 -39.06 23.18 2.17
C MET A 643 -38.51 21.90 1.53
N GLY A 644 -39.35 21.11 0.85
CA GLY A 644 -38.95 19.93 0.09
C GLY A 644 -38.04 20.29 -1.10
N GLN A 645 -38.39 21.35 -1.83
CA GLN A 645 -37.59 21.85 -2.97
C GLN A 645 -36.23 22.37 -2.51
N ILE A 646 -36.20 23.15 -1.41
CA ILE A 646 -34.97 23.65 -0.82
C ILE A 646 -34.08 22.49 -0.34
N THR A 647 -34.66 21.49 0.33
CA THR A 647 -33.94 20.31 0.80
C THR A 647 -33.35 19.50 -0.36
N ARG A 648 -34.07 19.33 -1.47
CA ARG A 648 -33.56 18.66 -2.69
C ARG A 648 -32.40 19.43 -3.31
N SER A 649 -32.46 20.79 -3.31
CA SER A 649 -31.34 21.62 -3.78
C SER A 649 -30.10 21.44 -2.93
N VAL A 650 -30.23 21.39 -1.59
CA VAL A 650 -29.11 21.12 -0.67
C VAL A 650 -28.55 19.72 -0.90
N LEU A 651 -29.40 18.70 -1.06
CA LEU A 651 -28.96 17.33 -1.34
C LEU A 651 -28.18 17.24 -2.66
N ALA A 652 -28.68 17.89 -3.72
CA ALA A 652 -28.00 17.90 -5.03
C ALA A 652 -26.62 18.56 -4.96
N GLN A 653 -26.51 19.70 -4.25
CA GLN A 653 -25.22 20.36 -4.05
C GLN A 653 -24.26 19.46 -3.28
N GLN A 654 -24.71 18.87 -2.18
CA GLN A 654 -23.87 17.98 -1.37
C GLN A 654 -23.46 16.72 -2.15
N ALA A 655 -24.37 16.14 -2.93
CA ALA A 655 -24.06 14.98 -3.76
C ALA A 655 -22.92 15.27 -4.74
N VAL A 656 -22.93 16.42 -5.38
CA VAL A 656 -21.83 16.81 -6.29
C VAL A 656 -20.50 16.95 -5.53
N PHE A 657 -20.49 17.60 -4.38
CA PHE A 657 -19.26 17.79 -3.60
C PHE A 657 -18.68 16.48 -3.05
N PHE A 658 -19.51 15.47 -2.81
CA PHE A 658 -19.06 14.16 -2.36
C PHE A 658 -18.72 13.22 -3.52
N LEU A 659 -19.58 13.15 -4.55
CA LEU A 659 -19.41 12.17 -5.64
C LEU A 659 -18.27 12.53 -6.62
N PHE A 660 -18.04 13.82 -6.90
CA PHE A 660 -16.97 14.19 -7.84
C PHE A 660 -15.56 13.84 -7.34
N PRO A 661 -15.15 14.24 -6.12
CA PRO A 661 -13.85 13.80 -5.60
C PRO A 661 -13.73 12.28 -5.48
N LEU A 662 -14.83 11.60 -5.11
CA LEU A 662 -14.87 10.15 -5.02
C LEU A 662 -14.66 9.50 -6.39
N ALA A 663 -15.33 9.99 -7.44
CA ALA A 663 -15.19 9.45 -8.80
C ALA A 663 -13.77 9.60 -9.34
N VAL A 664 -13.15 10.78 -9.14
CA VAL A 664 -11.78 11.01 -9.56
C VAL A 664 -10.80 10.19 -8.74
N GLY A 665 -10.98 10.13 -7.41
CA GLY A 665 -10.17 9.28 -6.52
C GLY A 665 -10.28 7.80 -6.89
N ALA A 666 -11.48 7.30 -7.17
CA ALA A 666 -11.71 5.93 -7.64
C ALA A 666 -11.02 5.66 -8.99
N ALA A 667 -11.08 6.61 -9.93
CA ALA A 667 -10.36 6.46 -11.21
C ALA A 667 -8.84 6.34 -11.02
N HIS A 668 -8.25 7.15 -10.13
CA HIS A 668 -6.84 7.02 -9.75
C HIS A 668 -6.55 5.65 -9.12
N SER A 669 -7.44 5.19 -8.21
CA SER A 669 -7.28 3.91 -7.53
C SER A 669 -7.34 2.72 -8.47
N VAL A 670 -8.25 2.71 -9.47
CA VAL A 670 -8.37 1.63 -10.45
C VAL A 670 -7.06 1.46 -11.23
N VAL A 671 -6.43 2.55 -11.65
CA VAL A 671 -5.17 2.49 -12.41
C VAL A 671 -4.01 2.04 -11.52
N ALA A 672 -3.89 2.60 -10.31
CA ALA A 672 -2.85 2.20 -9.37
C ALA A 672 -2.98 0.72 -8.96
N LEU A 673 -4.21 0.26 -8.70
CA LEU A 673 -4.48 -1.15 -8.36
C LEU A 673 -4.14 -2.10 -9.50
N LYS A 674 -4.41 -1.72 -10.76
CA LYS A 674 -4.00 -2.54 -11.90
C LYS A 674 -2.49 -2.81 -11.86
N VAL A 675 -1.68 -1.78 -11.65
CA VAL A 675 -0.21 -1.91 -11.59
C VAL A 675 0.24 -2.73 -10.37
N VAL A 676 -0.40 -2.54 -9.21
CA VAL A 676 -0.14 -3.38 -8.02
C VAL A 676 -0.52 -4.84 -8.28
N ILE A 677 -1.65 -5.10 -8.92
CA ILE A 677 -2.12 -6.45 -9.26
C ILE A 677 -1.14 -7.11 -10.23
N ASP A 678 -0.69 -6.40 -11.26
CA ASP A 678 0.27 -6.93 -12.23
C ASP A 678 1.62 -7.26 -11.56
N LEU A 679 2.07 -6.43 -10.60
CA LEU A 679 3.23 -6.72 -9.77
C LEU A 679 3.03 -7.98 -8.91
N VAL A 680 1.91 -8.08 -8.22
CA VAL A 680 1.62 -9.18 -7.30
C VAL A 680 1.45 -10.51 -8.03
N LYS A 681 0.92 -10.51 -9.26
CA LYS A 681 0.85 -11.69 -10.13
C LYS A 681 2.22 -12.26 -10.49
N THR A 682 3.26 -11.45 -10.43
CA THR A 682 4.64 -11.91 -10.64
C THR A 682 5.12 -12.80 -9.48
N PHE A 683 4.62 -12.58 -8.27
CA PHE A 683 5.04 -13.28 -7.05
C PHE A 683 4.08 -14.37 -6.55
N GLY A 684 2.90 -14.53 -7.12
CA GLY A 684 1.95 -15.57 -6.69
C GLY A 684 0.61 -15.54 -7.43
N GLY A 685 -0.04 -16.65 -7.57
CA GLY A 685 -1.38 -16.72 -8.18
C GLY A 685 -2.46 -16.10 -7.27
N LEU A 686 -3.39 -15.33 -7.83
CA LEU A 686 -4.30 -14.50 -7.05
C LEU A 686 -5.78 -14.73 -7.35
N THR A 687 -6.53 -14.89 -6.29
CA THR A 687 -7.97 -14.60 -6.22
C THR A 687 -8.20 -13.27 -5.49
N ILE A 688 -7.93 -12.14 -6.17
CA ILE A 688 -8.07 -10.79 -5.58
C ILE A 688 -9.53 -10.35 -5.42
N SER A 689 -10.44 -10.86 -6.23
CA SER A 689 -11.78 -10.31 -6.41
C SER A 689 -12.64 -10.21 -5.14
N GLY A 690 -12.55 -11.17 -4.22
CA GLY A 690 -13.36 -11.17 -2.99
C GLY A 690 -12.97 -10.10 -1.99
N MET A 691 -11.68 -9.96 -1.69
CA MET A 691 -11.17 -9.00 -0.69
C MET A 691 -11.34 -7.55 -1.13
N VAL A 692 -11.09 -7.26 -2.41
CA VAL A 692 -11.31 -5.92 -2.98
C VAL A 692 -12.77 -5.51 -2.85
N GLY A 693 -13.71 -6.43 -3.15
CA GLY A 693 -15.14 -6.17 -3.03
C GLY A 693 -15.58 -5.82 -1.60
N VAL A 694 -15.12 -6.59 -0.61
CA VAL A 694 -15.42 -6.34 0.81
C VAL A 694 -14.86 -4.99 1.26
N THR A 695 -13.61 -4.71 0.90
CA THR A 695 -12.96 -3.43 1.24
C THR A 695 -13.70 -2.24 0.64
N CYS A 696 -14.06 -2.31 -0.64
CA CYS A 696 -14.85 -1.27 -1.29
C CYS A 696 -16.22 -1.09 -0.62
N ALA A 697 -16.89 -2.17 -0.21
CA ALA A 697 -18.17 -2.10 0.47
C ALA A 697 -18.06 -1.40 1.83
N ILE A 698 -17.06 -1.73 2.63
CA ILE A 698 -16.80 -1.08 3.93
C ILE A 698 -16.50 0.42 3.74
N PHE A 699 -15.64 0.74 2.76
CA PHE A 699 -15.30 2.12 2.43
C PHE A 699 -16.54 2.92 2.01
N LEU A 700 -17.36 2.39 1.10
CA LEU A 700 -18.58 3.03 0.64
C LEU A 700 -19.62 3.17 1.76
N ALA A 701 -19.73 2.21 2.67
CA ALA A 701 -20.61 2.28 3.82
C ALA A 701 -20.18 3.41 4.78
N ALA A 702 -18.88 3.51 5.12
CA ALA A 702 -18.34 4.56 5.96
C ALA A 702 -18.52 5.95 5.32
N TYR A 703 -18.14 6.09 4.05
CA TYR A 703 -18.26 7.35 3.30
C TYR A 703 -19.73 7.77 3.10
N GLY A 704 -20.61 6.81 2.78
CA GLY A 704 -22.05 7.02 2.64
C GLY A 704 -22.73 7.38 3.98
N GLY A 705 -22.35 6.74 5.07
CA GLY A 705 -22.81 7.09 6.42
C GLY A 705 -22.48 8.54 6.76
N TYR A 706 -21.24 8.93 6.44
CA TYR A 706 -20.79 10.31 6.63
C TYR A 706 -21.54 11.33 5.77
N PHE A 707 -21.84 10.98 4.51
CA PHE A 707 -22.69 11.79 3.63
C PHE A 707 -24.07 12.02 4.26
N LEU A 708 -24.70 10.97 4.82
CA LEU A 708 -26.02 11.07 5.44
C LEU A 708 -26.01 11.95 6.70
N VAL A 709 -25.01 11.81 7.56
CA VAL A 709 -24.84 12.65 8.77
C VAL A 709 -24.67 14.12 8.37
N THR A 710 -23.78 14.40 7.42
CA THR A 710 -23.55 15.78 6.92
C THR A 710 -24.81 16.36 6.30
N PHE A 711 -25.59 15.56 5.59
CA PHE A 711 -26.89 16.00 5.02
C PHE A 711 -27.90 16.33 6.11
N ALA A 712 -28.03 15.50 7.14
CA ALA A 712 -28.92 15.76 8.26
C ALA A 712 -28.57 17.06 8.98
N MET A 713 -27.30 17.31 9.22
CA MET A 713 -26.80 18.57 9.81
C MET A 713 -27.05 19.77 8.89
N SER A 714 -26.77 19.66 7.60
CA SER A 714 -27.03 20.72 6.60
C SER A 714 -28.52 21.09 6.56
N ARG A 715 -29.39 20.10 6.58
CA ARG A 715 -30.86 20.30 6.63
C ARG A 715 -31.29 21.03 7.91
N SER A 716 -30.68 20.71 9.05
CA SER A 716 -30.96 21.40 10.32
C SER A 716 -30.60 22.88 10.25
N ILE A 717 -29.38 23.21 9.74
CA ILE A 717 -28.90 24.58 9.58
C ILE A 717 -29.85 25.39 8.69
N VAL A 718 -30.29 24.83 7.56
CA VAL A 718 -31.23 25.50 6.65
C VAL A 718 -32.58 25.76 7.32
N ARG A 719 -33.13 24.78 8.07
CA ARG A 719 -34.36 24.93 8.82
C ARG A 719 -34.28 26.05 9.85
N GLU A 720 -33.20 26.13 10.60
CA GLU A 720 -32.98 27.20 11.57
C GLU A 720 -32.86 28.56 10.91
N ALA A 721 -32.09 28.65 9.79
CA ALA A 721 -31.94 29.89 9.04
C ALA A 721 -33.28 30.46 8.51
N ILE A 722 -34.24 29.58 8.20
CA ILE A 722 -35.58 29.95 7.77
C ILE A 722 -36.49 30.28 8.98
N ARG A 723 -36.36 29.57 10.12
CA ARG A 723 -37.20 29.77 11.31
C ARG A 723 -36.84 30.99 12.13
N ALA A 724 -35.59 31.41 12.11
CA ALA A 724 -35.08 32.52 12.95
C ALA A 724 -35.85 33.84 12.82
N ARG A 725 -36.74 34.00 11.83
CA ARG A 725 -37.61 35.20 11.66
C ARG A 725 -39.09 34.92 11.97
N LYS A 726 -39.53 33.67 12.20
CA LYS A 726 -40.93 33.41 12.63
C LYS A 726 -41.16 33.68 14.11
N GLY A 727 -40.08 33.98 14.85
CA GLY A 727 -40.12 34.31 16.28
C GLY A 727 -39.72 35.76 16.61
N GLU A 728 -39.42 36.61 15.58
CA GLU A 728 -39.42 38.09 15.67
C GLU A 728 -40.71 38.63 15.07
#